data_9db3f8785bd19ea2f59421e7a4698bb4
#
_entry.id   9db3f8785bd19ea2f59421e7a4698bb4
#
_cell.length_a   1.000
_cell.length_b   1.000
_cell.length_c   1.000
_cell.angle_alpha   90.00
_cell.angle_beta   90.00
_cell.angle_gamma   90.00
#
_symmetry.space_group_name_H-M   'P 1'
#
loop_
_entity.id
_entity.type
_entity.pdbx_description
1 polymer ?
#
loop_
_entity_poly.entity_id
_entity_poly.type
_entity_poly.pdbx_seq_one_letter_code
_entity_poly.pdbx_strand_id
1 'polypeptide(L)'
;MKVVEKIFGTHSSRELKRIMPLVDKIEALRPTMQALSDEELRGKTEEYKKRLTEGETLDDLLPEAFATVREAAKRALNMEHYRVQLIGGIILHQGRIAEMRTGEGKTLVSTLPAYLNALQGKGVHVVTVNDYLAKRDAEWMGQVHEFLGLKVGVVLNSMTPDERRAAYACDITYVTNNELGFDYLRDNMAIYKEQLVLRDLNYAIIDEVDSVLIDEARTPLIISGQSGKSTALYEMCDLLARQMHRGEDMQELSKMDAIMGIVQEETGDFVVNEKDKIVNLTAAGMEKVERFFHIENYADPENLEIQHNVILALRAHNLMFRDQDYVVKDDQVLIVDEFTGRIMPGRRYSDGLHQAIEAKEHVKVKRESKTLASITFQNFFNLFAKKCGMTGTALTEENEFREIYGMDVIEIPTNKPVIRNDLQDAVYKTKEEKLQAIVAAVEEAHAKNQPVLVGTITIEASEEISRRLTKRGIHHKVLNAKFHEMEAEIVADAGIHGAVTIATNMAGRGTDIKLDDEAKAAGGLKIIGTERHESRRIDNQLRGRSGRQGDPGESKFYISLQDELMRLFGSERLINMFNALGIPEGQEIEHKSLTSAIETAQKKIENNNFGIRKNLLEYDRVMSEQREIIYDERRRVLNGESMRDVIYKMITDIAENCVDISINDDADVEEWDFKELNALLLPTIPLQPVTAERVQKPKKNSLKQQLKEEAVKLYESKEAEFPEPEAIREIERVILLKVIDRKWMDHIDDMDQLRQGIGLQAYGNRDPLVEYKMSGYEMFDEMTQNIKEETVRLLFRIKIEQKVEREQVAKVTGTNKDDSLAKAPKKRENTKIYPNDPCPCGSGKKYKQCCGRK
;
A
#
# COMPACT_ATOMS: atom_id res chain seq x y z
N MET A 1 11.27 31.74 -12.39
CA MET A 1 11.93 30.42 -12.43
C MET A 1 12.60 30.15 -13.79
N LYS A 2 11.90 30.09 -14.92
CA LYS A 2 12.49 29.75 -16.23
C LYS A 2 13.71 30.58 -16.71
N VAL A 3 13.89 31.83 -16.29
CA VAL A 3 15.03 32.65 -16.64
C VAL A 3 16.27 32.31 -15.80
N VAL A 4 16.10 32.03 -14.53
CA VAL A 4 17.16 31.60 -13.61
C VAL A 4 17.66 30.20 -14.00
N GLU A 5 16.75 29.29 -14.36
CA GLU A 5 17.09 27.95 -14.87
C GLU A 5 17.89 27.97 -16.17
N LYS A 6 17.63 28.94 -17.06
CA LYS A 6 18.43 29.12 -18.30
C LYS A 6 19.86 29.57 -18.02
N ILE A 7 20.10 30.30 -16.94
CA ILE A 7 21.44 30.87 -16.62
C ILE A 7 22.23 29.91 -15.73
N PHE A 8 21.59 29.30 -14.75
CA PHE A 8 22.24 28.47 -13.70
C PHE A 8 22.07 26.98 -13.91
N GLY A 9 21.29 26.53 -14.89
CA GLY A 9 20.89 25.13 -15.08
C GLY A 9 19.83 24.65 -14.08
N THR A 10 19.21 23.50 -14.37
CA THR A 10 18.27 22.84 -13.46
C THR A 10 19.00 22.25 -12.25
N HIS A 11 18.27 21.88 -11.19
CA HIS A 11 18.82 21.15 -10.06
C HIS A 11 19.55 19.88 -10.55
N SER A 12 18.88 19.06 -11.35
CA SER A 12 19.45 17.85 -11.92
C SER A 12 20.73 18.11 -12.71
N SER A 13 20.80 19.17 -13.53
CA SER A 13 22.00 19.47 -14.34
C SER A 13 23.23 19.85 -13.49
N ARG A 14 23.01 20.45 -12.32
CA ARG A 14 24.08 20.77 -11.37
C ARG A 14 24.61 19.53 -10.66
N GLU A 15 23.69 18.67 -10.22
CA GLU A 15 24.03 17.43 -9.56
C GLU A 15 24.75 16.47 -10.52
N LEU A 16 24.31 16.36 -11.76
CA LEU A 16 25.01 15.61 -12.80
C LEU A 16 26.45 16.05 -12.96
N LYS A 17 26.74 17.37 -12.97
CA LYS A 17 28.11 17.88 -13.03
C LYS A 17 28.98 17.47 -11.83
N ARG A 18 28.39 17.32 -10.65
CA ARG A 18 29.09 16.84 -9.44
C ARG A 18 29.39 15.35 -9.52
N ILE A 19 28.52 14.57 -10.15
CA ILE A 19 28.62 13.11 -10.28
C ILE A 19 29.61 12.72 -11.41
N MET A 20 29.72 13.52 -12.47
CA MET A 20 30.55 13.21 -13.64
C MET A 20 31.99 12.81 -13.31
N PRO A 21 32.75 13.47 -12.41
CA PRO A 21 34.11 13.05 -12.08
C PRO A 21 34.19 11.63 -11.50
N LEU A 22 33.13 11.20 -10.79
CA LEU A 22 33.06 9.84 -10.23
C LEU A 22 32.81 8.82 -11.36
N VAL A 23 31.94 9.15 -12.32
CA VAL A 23 31.71 8.32 -13.53
C VAL A 23 33.00 8.17 -14.32
N ASP A 24 33.76 9.27 -14.48
CA ASP A 24 35.07 9.23 -15.19
C ASP A 24 36.08 8.32 -14.50
N LYS A 25 36.09 8.29 -13.14
CA LYS A 25 36.91 7.35 -12.37
C LYS A 25 36.50 5.89 -12.62
N ILE A 26 35.19 5.61 -12.61
CA ILE A 26 34.68 4.25 -12.89
C ILE A 26 35.09 3.80 -14.29
N GLU A 27 34.98 4.67 -15.29
CA GLU A 27 35.37 4.36 -16.65
C GLU A 27 36.89 4.15 -16.79
N ALA A 28 37.70 4.91 -16.06
CA ALA A 28 39.16 4.74 -16.06
C ALA A 28 39.59 3.37 -15.49
N LEU A 29 38.82 2.75 -14.60
CA LEU A 29 39.07 1.42 -14.07
C LEU A 29 38.68 0.26 -15.00
N ARG A 30 37.97 0.55 -16.10
CA ARG A 30 37.50 -0.45 -17.06
C ARG A 30 38.60 -1.38 -17.57
N PRO A 31 39.77 -0.89 -18.09
CA PRO A 31 40.83 -1.76 -18.58
C PRO A 31 41.38 -2.68 -17.47
N THR A 32 41.48 -2.18 -16.23
CA THR A 32 41.95 -2.93 -15.09
C THR A 32 41.03 -4.10 -14.78
N MET A 33 39.69 -3.86 -14.74
CA MET A 33 38.72 -4.93 -14.46
C MET A 33 38.63 -5.94 -15.61
N GLN A 34 38.79 -5.51 -16.84
CA GLN A 34 38.80 -6.39 -18.02
C GLN A 34 39.98 -7.33 -18.04
N ALA A 35 41.12 -6.95 -17.45
CA ALA A 35 42.34 -7.77 -17.38
C ALA A 35 42.29 -8.89 -16.33
N LEU A 36 41.34 -8.82 -15.39
CA LEU A 36 41.15 -9.81 -14.34
C LEU A 36 40.52 -11.10 -14.89
N SER A 37 40.94 -12.24 -14.38
CA SER A 37 40.24 -13.51 -14.59
C SER A 37 38.91 -13.53 -13.84
N ASP A 38 38.04 -14.50 -14.13
CA ASP A 38 36.74 -14.65 -13.44
C ASP A 38 36.90 -14.86 -11.93
N GLU A 39 37.93 -15.64 -11.55
CA GLU A 39 38.24 -15.91 -10.13
C GLU A 39 38.73 -14.65 -9.42
N GLU A 40 39.61 -13.86 -10.07
CA GLU A 40 40.13 -12.61 -9.52
C GLU A 40 39.01 -11.56 -9.40
N LEU A 41 38.12 -11.50 -10.39
CA LEU A 41 36.99 -10.58 -10.37
C LEU A 41 36.00 -10.93 -9.25
N ARG A 42 35.72 -12.23 -9.05
CA ARG A 42 34.93 -12.72 -7.91
C ARG A 42 35.61 -12.44 -6.57
N GLY A 43 36.94 -12.61 -6.53
CA GLY A 43 37.74 -12.33 -5.32
C GLY A 43 37.67 -10.88 -4.85
N LYS A 44 37.32 -9.93 -5.73
CA LYS A 44 37.13 -8.54 -5.35
C LYS A 44 36.06 -8.35 -4.31
N THR A 45 35.01 -9.17 -4.30
CA THR A 45 33.94 -9.11 -3.30
C THR A 45 34.48 -9.29 -1.87
N GLU A 46 35.33 -10.31 -1.65
CA GLU A 46 35.92 -10.54 -0.33
C GLU A 46 36.98 -9.48 0.02
N GLU A 47 37.73 -8.97 -0.97
CA GLU A 47 38.63 -7.83 -0.79
C GLU A 47 37.88 -6.60 -0.30
N TYR A 48 36.76 -6.25 -0.93
CA TYR A 48 35.95 -5.08 -0.54
C TYR A 48 35.30 -5.25 0.84
N LYS A 49 34.79 -6.43 1.16
CA LYS A 49 34.28 -6.73 2.51
C LYS A 49 35.36 -6.54 3.57
N LYS A 50 36.61 -7.00 3.29
CA LYS A 50 37.75 -6.83 4.19
C LYS A 50 38.07 -5.34 4.39
N ARG A 51 38.17 -4.55 3.31
CA ARG A 51 38.43 -3.11 3.36
C ARG A 51 37.37 -2.35 4.16
N LEU A 52 36.08 -2.74 4.04
CA LEU A 52 35.02 -2.21 4.89
C LEU A 52 35.23 -2.49 6.36
N THR A 53 35.72 -3.69 6.72
CA THR A 53 36.05 -4.04 8.13
C THR A 53 37.26 -3.28 8.63
N GLU A 54 38.15 -2.87 7.75
CA GLU A 54 39.34 -2.05 8.03
C GLU A 54 39.04 -0.55 8.16
N GLY A 55 37.80 -0.13 7.87
CA GLY A 55 37.29 1.23 8.11
C GLY A 55 37.10 2.09 6.85
N GLU A 56 37.28 1.55 5.66
CA GLU A 56 36.86 2.25 4.43
C GLU A 56 35.33 2.36 4.34
N THR A 57 34.86 3.39 3.66
CA THR A 57 33.42 3.62 3.47
C THR A 57 32.92 3.01 2.14
N LEU A 58 31.60 2.85 2.01
CA LEU A 58 31.01 2.45 0.74
C LEU A 58 31.29 3.47 -0.37
N ASP A 59 31.35 4.76 -0.05
CA ASP A 59 31.66 5.82 -1.00
C ASP A 59 33.10 5.73 -1.53
N ASP A 60 34.04 5.32 -0.71
CA ASP A 60 35.43 5.10 -1.14
C ASP A 60 35.53 3.91 -2.09
N LEU A 61 34.78 2.84 -1.83
CA LEU A 61 34.76 1.63 -2.67
C LEU A 61 33.91 1.77 -3.95
N LEU A 62 33.02 2.76 -4.01
CA LEU A 62 32.04 2.88 -5.09
C LEU A 62 32.65 2.82 -6.49
N PRO A 63 33.74 3.53 -6.83
CA PRO A 63 34.30 3.47 -8.19
C PRO A 63 34.75 2.09 -8.60
N GLU A 64 35.44 1.39 -7.68
CA GLU A 64 35.96 0.05 -7.93
C GLU A 64 34.84 -0.99 -7.99
N ALA A 65 33.90 -0.93 -7.05
CA ALA A 65 32.75 -1.82 -6.99
C ALA A 65 31.87 -1.70 -8.25
N PHE A 66 31.59 -0.47 -8.70
CA PHE A 66 30.80 -0.26 -9.91
C PHE A 66 31.53 -0.74 -11.18
N ALA A 67 32.85 -0.53 -11.26
CA ALA A 67 33.64 -1.07 -12.36
C ALA A 67 33.63 -2.61 -12.35
N THR A 68 33.68 -3.23 -11.19
CA THR A 68 33.58 -4.69 -11.02
C THR A 68 32.22 -5.23 -11.48
N VAL A 69 31.11 -4.61 -11.04
CA VAL A 69 29.74 -5.00 -11.48
C VAL A 69 29.57 -4.80 -12.98
N ARG A 70 30.08 -3.71 -13.54
CA ARG A 70 30.02 -3.44 -14.98
C ARG A 70 30.66 -4.55 -15.79
N GLU A 71 31.85 -5.01 -15.39
CA GLU A 71 32.55 -6.11 -16.05
C GLU A 71 31.84 -7.44 -15.83
N ALA A 72 31.37 -7.71 -14.60
CA ALA A 72 30.59 -8.91 -14.30
C ALA A 72 29.30 -9.01 -15.12
N ALA A 73 28.58 -7.90 -15.28
CA ALA A 73 27.38 -7.85 -16.10
C ALA A 73 27.66 -8.12 -17.59
N LYS A 74 28.80 -7.62 -18.08
CA LYS A 74 29.26 -7.91 -19.44
C LYS A 74 29.57 -9.41 -19.63
N ARG A 75 30.23 -10.04 -18.66
CA ARG A 75 30.56 -11.49 -18.73
C ARG A 75 29.37 -12.39 -18.55
N ALA A 76 28.52 -12.11 -17.53
CA ALA A 76 27.39 -12.94 -17.19
C ALA A 76 26.21 -12.78 -18.15
N LEU A 77 25.89 -11.54 -18.56
CA LEU A 77 24.70 -11.21 -19.34
C LEU A 77 24.98 -10.70 -20.75
N ASN A 78 26.25 -10.53 -21.12
CA ASN A 78 26.66 -9.81 -22.33
C ASN A 78 26.09 -8.36 -22.40
N MET A 79 25.89 -7.73 -21.23
CA MET A 79 25.32 -6.38 -21.09
C MET A 79 26.30 -5.48 -20.35
N GLU A 80 26.84 -4.48 -21.00
CA GLU A 80 27.73 -3.51 -20.37
C GLU A 80 26.96 -2.23 -20.03
N HIS A 81 27.10 -1.72 -18.81
CA HIS A 81 26.44 -0.50 -18.37
C HIS A 81 26.90 0.70 -19.18
N TYR A 82 25.93 1.48 -19.67
CA TYR A 82 26.18 2.76 -20.31
C TYR A 82 26.57 3.82 -19.27
N ARG A 83 27.20 4.88 -19.72
CA ARG A 83 27.59 6.03 -18.89
C ARG A 83 26.40 6.62 -18.11
N VAL A 84 25.25 6.75 -18.73
CA VAL A 84 24.01 7.23 -18.08
C VAL A 84 23.50 6.28 -17.01
N GLN A 85 23.75 4.99 -17.17
CA GLN A 85 23.38 3.97 -16.18
C GLN A 85 24.29 4.00 -14.95
N LEU A 86 25.59 4.30 -15.12
CA LEU A 86 26.50 4.55 -14.00
C LEU A 86 26.04 5.75 -13.16
N ILE A 87 25.59 6.81 -13.81
CA ILE A 87 24.99 7.99 -13.14
C ILE A 87 23.78 7.54 -12.31
N GLY A 88 22.88 6.74 -12.89
CA GLY A 88 21.72 6.19 -12.20
C GLY A 88 22.08 5.40 -10.96
N GLY A 89 23.06 4.50 -11.07
CA GLY A 89 23.55 3.73 -9.94
C GLY A 89 24.11 4.59 -8.79
N ILE A 90 24.85 5.66 -9.11
CA ILE A 90 25.38 6.58 -8.11
C ILE A 90 24.24 7.33 -7.39
N ILE A 91 23.24 7.81 -8.12
CA ILE A 91 22.08 8.50 -7.55
C ILE A 91 21.31 7.57 -6.62
N LEU A 92 21.08 6.32 -7.02
CA LEU A 92 20.44 5.31 -6.18
C LEU A 92 21.26 5.03 -4.93
N HIS A 93 22.59 4.90 -5.06
CA HIS A 93 23.44 4.72 -3.89
C HIS A 93 23.36 5.90 -2.91
N GLN A 94 23.17 7.12 -3.40
CA GLN A 94 22.98 8.31 -2.57
C GLN A 94 21.62 8.38 -1.84
N GLY A 95 20.73 7.41 -2.01
CA GLY A 95 19.42 7.42 -1.39
C GLY A 95 18.42 8.39 -2.07
N ARG A 96 18.57 8.61 -3.36
CA ARG A 96 17.79 9.55 -4.15
C ARG A 96 16.98 8.83 -5.22
N ILE A 97 16.12 9.53 -5.94
CA ILE A 97 15.33 8.97 -7.03
C ILE A 97 16.02 9.25 -8.36
N ALA A 98 16.33 8.17 -9.09
CA ALA A 98 16.84 8.22 -10.46
C ALA A 98 15.67 8.23 -11.44
N GLU A 99 15.35 9.39 -12.04
CA GLU A 99 14.39 9.43 -13.13
C GLU A 99 15.11 9.07 -14.43
N MET A 100 14.93 7.83 -14.87
CA MET A 100 15.42 7.29 -16.14
C MET A 100 14.24 6.88 -16.99
N ARG A 101 14.18 7.39 -18.22
CA ARG A 101 13.09 7.07 -19.13
C ARG A 101 12.93 5.56 -19.34
N THR A 102 11.71 5.15 -19.63
CA THR A 102 11.40 3.74 -19.90
C THR A 102 12.26 3.23 -21.06
N GLY A 103 12.81 2.02 -20.94
CA GLY A 103 13.73 1.44 -21.94
C GLY A 103 15.21 1.84 -21.78
N GLU A 104 15.57 2.61 -20.74
CA GLU A 104 16.98 2.95 -20.44
C GLU A 104 17.69 1.88 -19.57
N GLY A 105 17.06 0.74 -19.29
CA GLY A 105 17.64 -0.39 -18.58
C GLY A 105 17.79 -0.19 -17.07
N LYS A 106 16.77 0.38 -16.42
CA LYS A 106 16.72 0.58 -14.96
C LYS A 106 17.03 -0.69 -14.16
N THR A 107 16.51 -1.84 -14.59
CA THR A 107 16.76 -3.14 -13.96
C THR A 107 18.25 -3.46 -13.88
N LEU A 108 19.02 -3.17 -14.95
CA LEU A 108 20.47 -3.35 -14.95
C LEU A 108 21.18 -2.34 -14.03
N VAL A 109 20.67 -1.10 -13.97
CA VAL A 109 21.21 -0.03 -13.10
C VAL A 109 21.14 -0.43 -11.62
N SER A 110 20.05 -1.08 -11.20
CA SER A 110 19.86 -1.49 -9.80
C SER A 110 20.95 -2.45 -9.31
N THR A 111 21.63 -3.19 -10.20
CA THR A 111 22.72 -4.11 -9.84
C THR A 111 23.92 -3.41 -9.21
N LEU A 112 24.19 -2.17 -9.63
CA LEU A 112 25.31 -1.37 -9.15
C LEU A 112 25.20 -1.04 -7.65
N PRO A 113 24.16 -0.32 -7.20
CA PRO A 113 24.00 -0.01 -5.79
C PRO A 113 23.62 -1.24 -4.96
N ALA A 114 22.94 -2.25 -5.54
CA ALA A 114 22.61 -3.48 -4.84
C ALA A 114 23.88 -4.22 -4.42
N TYR A 115 24.81 -4.43 -5.34
CA TYR A 115 26.09 -5.05 -5.04
C TYR A 115 26.89 -4.28 -3.97
N LEU A 116 27.08 -2.98 -4.18
CA LEU A 116 27.86 -2.15 -3.27
C LEU A 116 27.32 -2.17 -1.82
N ASN A 117 26.00 -2.02 -1.66
CA ASN A 117 25.41 -2.01 -0.32
C ASN A 117 25.30 -3.42 0.29
N ALA A 118 25.23 -4.48 -0.53
CA ALA A 118 25.25 -5.87 -0.04
C ALA A 118 26.58 -6.27 0.61
N LEU A 119 27.69 -5.61 0.26
CA LEU A 119 28.99 -5.84 0.88
C LEU A 119 29.02 -5.65 2.40
N GLN A 120 28.08 -4.87 2.95
CA GLN A 120 27.92 -4.68 4.40
C GLN A 120 27.38 -5.93 5.13
N GLY A 121 26.81 -6.90 4.40
CA GLY A 121 26.20 -8.09 5.00
C GLY A 121 24.86 -7.85 5.72
N LYS A 122 24.30 -6.62 5.64
CA LYS A 122 23.06 -6.24 6.32
C LYS A 122 21.80 -6.51 5.51
N GLY A 123 21.93 -6.92 4.26
CA GLY A 123 20.84 -7.19 3.33
C GLY A 123 20.40 -5.98 2.52
N VAL A 124 20.07 -6.25 1.26
CA VAL A 124 19.52 -5.29 0.31
C VAL A 124 18.20 -5.84 -0.22
N HIS A 125 17.16 -5.00 -0.23
CA HIS A 125 15.85 -5.35 -0.78
C HIS A 125 15.64 -4.60 -2.10
N VAL A 126 15.43 -5.35 -3.19
CA VAL A 126 15.01 -4.79 -4.47
C VAL A 126 13.49 -4.98 -4.55
N VAL A 127 12.78 -3.87 -4.41
CA VAL A 127 11.32 -3.87 -4.27
C VAL A 127 10.68 -3.58 -5.62
N THR A 128 9.75 -4.41 -6.03
CA THR A 128 8.99 -4.27 -7.28
C THR A 128 7.48 -4.32 -7.03
N VAL A 129 6.69 -4.10 -8.11
CA VAL A 129 5.22 -3.99 -7.99
C VAL A 129 4.47 -5.32 -8.12
N ASN A 130 5.10 -6.40 -8.57
CA ASN A 130 4.43 -7.70 -8.70
C ASN A 130 5.42 -8.88 -8.71
N ASP A 131 4.90 -10.08 -8.43
CA ASP A 131 5.66 -11.34 -8.34
C ASP A 131 6.39 -11.72 -9.64
N TYR A 132 5.78 -11.42 -10.79
CA TYR A 132 6.41 -11.70 -12.08
C TYR A 132 7.72 -10.93 -12.25
N LEU A 133 7.70 -9.63 -11.95
CA LEU A 133 8.90 -8.80 -12.02
C LEU A 133 9.93 -9.20 -10.98
N ALA A 134 9.49 -9.48 -9.74
CA ALA A 134 10.39 -9.93 -8.68
C ALA A 134 11.14 -11.21 -9.09
N LYS A 135 10.43 -12.20 -9.64
CA LYS A 135 11.00 -13.45 -10.09
C LYS A 135 11.92 -13.27 -11.30
N ARG A 136 11.43 -12.58 -12.34
CA ARG A 136 12.20 -12.32 -13.57
C ARG A 136 13.50 -11.60 -13.27
N ASP A 137 13.44 -10.54 -12.47
CA ASP A 137 14.60 -9.71 -12.19
C ASP A 137 15.59 -10.41 -11.25
N ALA A 138 15.12 -11.23 -10.31
CA ALA A 138 15.96 -12.10 -9.51
C ALA A 138 16.71 -13.13 -10.36
N GLU A 139 16.01 -13.82 -11.28
CA GLU A 139 16.60 -14.81 -12.16
C GLU A 139 17.58 -14.18 -13.18
N TRP A 140 17.28 -12.98 -13.65
CA TRP A 140 18.07 -12.31 -14.68
C TRP A 140 19.27 -11.55 -14.09
N MET A 141 19.02 -10.60 -13.19
CA MET A 141 20.08 -9.81 -12.55
C MET A 141 20.85 -10.60 -11.49
N GLY A 142 20.22 -11.63 -10.90
CA GLY A 142 20.86 -12.54 -9.97
C GLY A 142 22.14 -13.17 -10.52
N GLN A 143 22.17 -13.48 -11.81
CA GLN A 143 23.37 -14.02 -12.47
C GLN A 143 24.61 -13.12 -12.29
N VAL A 144 24.47 -11.80 -12.28
CA VAL A 144 25.57 -10.85 -12.03
C VAL A 144 26.06 -10.95 -10.58
N HIS A 145 25.12 -10.98 -9.65
CA HIS A 145 25.44 -11.03 -8.22
C HIS A 145 26.05 -12.37 -7.82
N GLU A 146 25.50 -13.47 -8.32
CA GLU A 146 26.02 -14.83 -8.10
C GLU A 146 27.40 -15.02 -8.75
N PHE A 147 27.62 -14.45 -9.93
CA PHE A 147 28.93 -14.43 -10.57
C PHE A 147 29.98 -13.77 -9.66
N LEU A 148 29.61 -12.73 -8.94
CA LEU A 148 30.44 -12.04 -7.95
C LEU A 148 30.45 -12.69 -6.55
N GLY A 149 29.78 -13.83 -6.37
CA GLY A 149 29.78 -14.61 -5.13
C GLY A 149 28.77 -14.16 -4.07
N LEU A 150 27.80 -13.28 -4.39
CA LEU A 150 26.70 -12.91 -3.51
C LEU A 150 25.52 -13.88 -3.67
N LYS A 151 24.75 -14.05 -2.61
CA LYS A 151 23.51 -14.85 -2.60
C LYS A 151 22.32 -13.98 -2.94
N VAL A 152 21.47 -14.48 -3.84
CA VAL A 152 20.24 -13.80 -4.25
C VAL A 152 19.03 -14.65 -3.83
N GLY A 153 18.06 -13.99 -3.22
CA GLY A 153 16.76 -14.55 -2.85
C GLY A 153 15.62 -13.86 -3.58
N VAL A 154 14.51 -14.54 -3.69
CA VAL A 154 13.24 -13.96 -4.16
C VAL A 154 12.13 -14.34 -3.19
N VAL A 155 11.25 -13.40 -2.88
CA VAL A 155 10.07 -13.64 -2.05
C VAL A 155 8.83 -13.43 -2.91
N LEU A 156 8.00 -14.46 -2.98
CA LEU A 156 6.76 -14.51 -3.74
C LEU A 156 5.60 -14.81 -2.79
N ASN A 157 4.40 -14.43 -3.19
CA ASN A 157 3.19 -14.61 -2.39
C ASN A 157 2.95 -16.06 -1.93
N SER A 158 3.21 -17.04 -2.81
CA SER A 158 2.96 -18.46 -2.55
C SER A 158 3.95 -19.14 -1.58
N MET A 159 5.01 -18.45 -1.14
CA MET A 159 6.09 -19.03 -0.33
C MET A 159 5.70 -19.19 1.13
N THR A 160 6.17 -20.27 1.73
CA THR A 160 6.05 -20.55 3.17
C THR A 160 6.96 -19.63 4.00
N PRO A 161 6.70 -19.45 5.32
CA PRO A 161 7.55 -18.63 6.19
C PRO A 161 9.03 -19.07 6.21
N ASP A 162 9.29 -20.37 6.15
CA ASP A 162 10.68 -20.89 6.15
C ASP A 162 11.41 -20.55 4.85
N GLU A 163 10.72 -20.67 3.71
CA GLU A 163 11.28 -20.26 2.40
C GLU A 163 11.53 -18.75 2.36
N ARG A 164 10.60 -17.94 2.91
CA ARG A 164 10.78 -16.48 3.03
C ARG A 164 11.97 -16.13 3.88
N ARG A 165 12.13 -16.78 5.04
CA ARG A 165 13.28 -16.57 5.94
C ARG A 165 14.60 -16.87 5.24
N ALA A 166 14.67 -17.97 4.49
CA ALA A 166 15.84 -18.33 3.70
C ALA A 166 16.15 -17.28 2.62
N ALA A 167 15.11 -16.75 1.94
CA ALA A 167 15.26 -15.73 0.92
C ALA A 167 15.72 -14.37 1.51
N TYR A 168 15.13 -13.94 2.64
CA TYR A 168 15.57 -12.72 3.32
C TYR A 168 16.95 -12.84 3.96
N ALA A 169 17.44 -14.05 4.23
CA ALA A 169 18.82 -14.29 4.70
C ALA A 169 19.88 -14.12 3.61
N CYS A 170 19.50 -14.01 2.34
CA CYS A 170 20.41 -13.73 1.23
C CYS A 170 20.98 -12.31 1.28
N ASP A 171 22.06 -12.05 0.55
CA ASP A 171 22.70 -10.72 0.49
C ASP A 171 21.78 -9.70 -0.19
N ILE A 172 21.07 -10.14 -1.24
CA ILE A 172 20.13 -9.34 -2.02
C ILE A 172 18.82 -10.13 -2.14
N THR A 173 17.70 -9.49 -1.83
CA THR A 173 16.37 -10.11 -1.91
C THR A 173 15.46 -9.29 -2.82
N TYR A 174 14.90 -9.94 -3.84
CA TYR A 174 13.87 -9.37 -4.69
C TYR A 174 12.50 -9.70 -4.10
N VAL A 175 11.64 -8.71 -3.96
CA VAL A 175 10.35 -8.86 -3.27
C VAL A 175 9.35 -7.82 -3.77
N THR A 176 8.05 -8.11 -3.67
CA THR A 176 7.04 -7.08 -3.94
C THR A 176 6.86 -6.16 -2.73
N ASN A 177 6.46 -4.93 -3.01
CA ASN A 177 6.15 -3.93 -1.97
C ASN A 177 5.12 -4.43 -0.96
N ASN A 178 4.09 -5.14 -1.44
CA ASN A 178 3.02 -5.69 -0.60
C ASN A 178 3.54 -6.79 0.32
N GLU A 179 4.23 -7.80 -0.24
CA GLU A 179 4.72 -8.93 0.54
C GLU A 179 5.74 -8.49 1.61
N LEU A 180 6.63 -7.57 1.25
CA LEU A 180 7.61 -7.03 2.19
C LEU A 180 6.94 -6.32 3.37
N GLY A 181 5.92 -5.50 3.08
CA GLY A 181 5.18 -4.81 4.13
C GLY A 181 4.30 -5.75 4.96
N PHE A 182 3.70 -6.78 4.34
CA PHE A 182 2.96 -7.79 5.09
C PHE A 182 3.87 -8.69 5.92
N ASP A 183 5.06 -9.03 5.45
CA ASP A 183 6.03 -9.77 6.23
C ASP A 183 6.48 -8.97 7.46
N TYR A 184 6.65 -7.64 7.32
CA TYR A 184 6.90 -6.77 8.46
C TYR A 184 5.74 -6.80 9.48
N LEU A 185 4.50 -6.71 9.03
CA LEU A 185 3.34 -6.80 9.93
C LEU A 185 3.22 -8.19 10.57
N ARG A 186 3.44 -9.27 9.81
CA ARG A 186 3.44 -10.65 10.32
C ARG A 186 4.52 -10.88 11.37
N ASP A 187 5.71 -10.36 11.16
CA ASP A 187 6.81 -10.45 12.12
C ASP A 187 6.46 -9.75 13.44
N ASN A 188 5.76 -8.62 13.37
CA ASN A 188 5.30 -7.91 14.56
C ASN A 188 4.08 -8.56 15.23
N MET A 189 3.51 -9.63 14.66
CA MET A 189 2.49 -10.48 15.26
C MET A 189 3.03 -11.87 15.65
N ALA A 190 4.33 -12.13 15.43
CA ALA A 190 4.99 -13.39 15.77
C ALA A 190 5.05 -13.60 17.29
N ILE A 191 4.83 -14.81 17.75
CA ILE A 191 4.86 -15.16 19.20
C ILE A 191 6.16 -15.85 19.60
N TYR A 192 6.93 -16.30 18.63
CA TYR A 192 8.26 -16.88 18.83
C TYR A 192 9.28 -16.23 17.89
N LYS A 193 10.53 -16.10 18.36
CA LYS A 193 11.61 -15.51 17.57
C LYS A 193 11.89 -16.26 16.26
N GLU A 194 11.74 -17.57 16.28
CA GLU A 194 11.94 -18.45 15.14
C GLU A 194 10.90 -18.24 14.03
N GLN A 195 9.79 -17.57 14.32
CA GLN A 195 8.76 -17.22 13.34
C GLN A 195 9.12 -15.98 12.53
N LEU A 196 10.03 -15.15 13.02
CA LEU A 196 10.47 -13.95 12.31
C LEU A 196 11.13 -14.33 10.99
N VAL A 197 10.74 -13.64 9.93
CA VAL A 197 11.27 -13.87 8.57
C VAL A 197 12.22 -12.76 8.12
N LEU A 198 11.97 -11.51 8.55
CA LEU A 198 12.79 -10.36 8.18
C LEU A 198 14.03 -10.21 9.05
N ARG A 199 15.06 -9.61 8.46
CA ARG A 199 16.20 -9.00 9.16
C ARG A 199 15.93 -7.50 9.35
N ASP A 200 16.91 -6.79 9.90
CA ASP A 200 16.84 -5.33 9.99
C ASP A 200 16.66 -4.71 8.59
N LEU A 201 15.82 -3.68 8.51
CA LEU A 201 15.51 -2.96 7.28
C LEU A 201 16.65 -1.99 6.94
N ASN A 202 17.67 -2.48 6.23
CA ASN A 202 18.88 -1.72 5.93
C ASN A 202 18.75 -0.86 4.68
N TYR A 203 18.64 -1.46 3.49
CA TYR A 203 18.59 -0.72 2.23
C TYR A 203 17.50 -1.24 1.30
N ALA A 204 16.66 -0.32 0.82
CA ALA A 204 15.62 -0.60 -0.17
C ALA A 204 15.91 0.14 -1.48
N ILE A 205 15.90 -0.60 -2.60
CA ILE A 205 15.88 -0.07 -3.95
C ILE A 205 14.48 -0.30 -4.49
N ILE A 206 13.71 0.78 -4.69
CA ILE A 206 12.30 0.70 -5.09
C ILE A 206 12.21 0.91 -6.59
N ASP A 207 11.91 -0.15 -7.34
CA ASP A 207 11.63 -0.04 -8.77
C ASP A 207 10.20 0.45 -8.99
N GLU A 208 10.00 1.25 -10.02
CA GLU A 208 8.74 1.95 -10.29
C GLU A 208 8.24 2.70 -9.04
N VAL A 209 9.14 3.46 -8.42
CA VAL A 209 8.95 4.15 -7.13
C VAL A 209 7.70 5.02 -7.07
N ASP A 210 7.29 5.60 -8.19
CA ASP A 210 6.07 6.37 -8.31
C ASP A 210 4.81 5.52 -8.20
N SER A 211 4.83 4.27 -8.64
CA SER A 211 3.72 3.33 -8.38
C SER A 211 3.62 2.98 -6.91
N VAL A 212 4.75 2.57 -6.34
CA VAL A 212 4.80 2.07 -4.97
C VAL A 212 4.50 3.17 -3.95
N LEU A 213 5.13 4.34 -4.10
CA LEU A 213 5.08 5.40 -3.07
C LEU A 213 4.02 6.48 -3.33
N ILE A 214 3.43 6.53 -4.51
CA ILE A 214 2.37 7.50 -4.85
C ILE A 214 1.04 6.79 -5.10
N ASP A 215 0.96 5.88 -6.09
CA ASP A 215 -0.31 5.27 -6.48
C ASP A 215 -0.83 4.30 -5.42
N GLU A 216 -0.01 3.36 -5.00
CA GLU A 216 -0.41 2.35 -4.00
C GLU A 216 -0.41 2.89 -2.57
N ALA A 217 0.24 4.02 -2.32
CA ALA A 217 0.33 4.64 -1.01
C ALA A 217 -0.93 5.42 -0.57
N ARG A 218 -2.03 5.31 -1.31
CA ARG A 218 -3.33 5.88 -0.95
C ARG A 218 -4.03 5.09 0.15
N THR A 219 -3.71 3.81 0.29
CA THR A 219 -4.30 2.92 1.30
C THR A 219 -3.19 2.24 2.11
N PRO A 220 -3.35 2.10 3.44
CA PRO A 220 -2.38 1.38 4.26
C PRO A 220 -2.40 -0.12 3.96
N LEU A 221 -1.35 -0.81 4.38
CA LEU A 221 -1.34 -2.26 4.48
C LEU A 221 -2.11 -2.67 5.74
N ILE A 222 -3.03 -3.61 5.64
CA ILE A 222 -3.89 -4.05 6.74
C ILE A 222 -3.93 -5.56 6.79
N ILE A 223 -3.66 -6.13 7.96
CA ILE A 223 -3.93 -7.52 8.28
C ILE A 223 -5.22 -7.57 9.09
N SER A 224 -6.18 -8.38 8.66
CA SER A 224 -7.50 -8.48 9.25
C SER A 224 -7.77 -9.83 9.91
N GLY A 225 -8.55 -9.81 10.97
CA GLY A 225 -9.11 -10.98 11.65
C GLY A 225 -10.63 -10.93 11.70
N GLN A 226 -11.28 -11.96 12.24
CA GLN A 226 -12.74 -11.98 12.35
C GLN A 226 -13.23 -11.06 13.48
N SER A 227 -14.19 -10.21 13.17
CA SER A 227 -14.96 -9.44 14.15
C SER A 227 -16.14 -10.26 14.70
N GLY A 228 -16.56 -9.95 15.93
CA GLY A 228 -17.76 -10.53 16.55
C GLY A 228 -19.08 -9.86 16.17
N LYS A 229 -19.06 -8.78 15.37
CA LYS A 229 -20.25 -7.96 15.04
C LYS A 229 -21.25 -8.69 14.13
N SER A 230 -22.52 -8.31 14.25
CA SER A 230 -23.64 -8.90 13.51
C SER A 230 -23.70 -8.42 12.07
N THR A 231 -23.98 -9.31 11.12
CA THR A 231 -24.17 -8.97 9.71
C THR A 231 -25.57 -8.47 9.36
N ALA A 232 -26.54 -8.63 10.28
CA ALA A 232 -27.94 -8.29 10.06
C ALA A 232 -28.18 -6.78 9.85
N LEU A 233 -27.34 -5.93 10.47
CA LEU A 233 -27.47 -4.48 10.36
C LEU A 233 -27.22 -4.00 8.93
N TYR A 234 -26.28 -4.60 8.21
CA TYR A 234 -25.99 -4.25 6.80
C TYR A 234 -27.17 -4.52 5.88
N GLU A 235 -27.88 -5.64 6.06
CA GLU A 235 -29.07 -5.99 5.30
C GLU A 235 -30.24 -5.00 5.60
N MET A 236 -30.38 -4.60 6.87
CA MET A 236 -31.39 -3.61 7.25
C MET A 236 -31.09 -2.22 6.67
N CYS A 237 -29.81 -1.80 6.70
CA CYS A 237 -29.39 -0.52 6.10
C CYS A 237 -29.53 -0.53 4.57
N ASP A 238 -29.29 -1.66 3.89
CA ASP A 238 -29.55 -1.80 2.46
C ASP A 238 -31.04 -1.61 2.12
N LEU A 239 -31.93 -2.24 2.90
CA LEU A 239 -33.38 -2.06 2.73
C LEU A 239 -33.81 -0.60 2.90
N LEU A 240 -33.24 0.09 3.88
CA LEU A 240 -33.52 1.52 4.08
C LEU A 240 -32.97 2.37 2.93
N ALA A 241 -31.71 2.16 2.52
CA ALA A 241 -31.07 2.92 1.45
C ALA A 241 -31.85 2.86 0.13
N ARG A 242 -32.47 1.72 -0.19
CA ARG A 242 -33.34 1.55 -1.37
C ARG A 242 -34.64 2.37 -1.30
N GLN A 243 -35.08 2.74 -0.10
CA GLN A 243 -36.30 3.53 0.12
C GLN A 243 -36.04 5.04 0.21
N MET A 244 -34.76 5.43 0.24
CA MET A 244 -34.35 6.83 0.33
C MET A 244 -34.19 7.45 -1.05
N HIS A 245 -34.53 8.73 -1.15
CA HIS A 245 -34.48 9.50 -2.39
C HIS A 245 -33.31 10.48 -2.40
N ARG A 246 -32.47 10.41 -3.44
CA ARG A 246 -31.38 11.35 -3.66
C ARG A 246 -31.96 12.76 -3.92
N GLY A 247 -31.42 13.75 -3.20
CA GLY A 247 -31.67 15.16 -3.46
C GLY A 247 -30.79 15.70 -4.59
N GLU A 248 -31.05 16.92 -5.00
CA GLU A 248 -30.23 17.63 -5.99
C GLU A 248 -28.88 18.02 -5.37
N ASP A 249 -27.81 17.95 -6.18
CA ASP A 249 -26.47 18.35 -5.74
C ASP A 249 -26.48 19.85 -5.40
N MET A 250 -26.00 20.19 -4.21
CA MET A 250 -25.80 21.59 -3.84
C MET A 250 -24.72 22.18 -4.75
N GLN A 251 -25.10 23.08 -5.65
CA GLN A 251 -24.13 23.85 -6.40
C GLN A 251 -23.31 24.69 -5.42
N GLU A 252 -21.99 24.73 -5.57
CA GLU A 252 -21.14 25.66 -4.81
C GLU A 252 -21.70 27.08 -4.95
N LEU A 253 -22.31 27.58 -3.89
CA LEU A 253 -22.80 28.95 -3.85
C LEU A 253 -21.65 29.90 -4.21
N SER A 254 -21.88 30.75 -5.21
CA SER A 254 -20.88 31.78 -5.51
C SER A 254 -20.71 32.66 -4.25
N LYS A 255 -19.50 33.18 -4.02
CA LYS A 255 -19.29 34.13 -2.90
C LYS A 255 -20.32 35.27 -2.84
N MET A 256 -20.96 35.53 -3.96
CA MET A 256 -21.99 36.57 -4.10
C MET A 256 -23.33 36.09 -3.56
N ASP A 257 -23.68 34.83 -3.79
CA ASP A 257 -24.95 34.22 -3.33
C ASP A 257 -24.92 33.98 -1.82
N ALA A 258 -23.76 33.63 -1.26
CA ALA A 258 -23.54 33.51 0.19
C ALA A 258 -23.67 34.87 0.91
N ILE A 259 -23.25 35.96 0.26
CA ILE A 259 -23.38 37.32 0.80
C ILE A 259 -24.85 37.80 0.70
N MET A 260 -25.62 37.31 -0.26
CA MET A 260 -27.04 37.64 -0.42
C MET A 260 -27.97 36.83 0.50
N GLY A 261 -27.44 35.90 1.29
CA GLY A 261 -28.24 35.12 2.24
C GLY A 261 -29.18 34.12 1.56
N ILE A 262 -28.83 33.66 0.35
CA ILE A 262 -29.62 32.66 -0.35
C ILE A 262 -29.32 31.32 0.31
N VAL A 263 -30.26 30.80 1.07
CA VAL A 263 -30.22 29.44 1.64
C VAL A 263 -30.86 28.53 0.62
N GLN A 264 -30.09 27.59 0.05
CA GLN A 264 -30.68 26.50 -0.75
C GLN A 264 -31.42 25.55 0.19
N GLU A 265 -32.69 25.27 -0.11
CA GLU A 265 -33.45 24.25 0.61
C GLU A 265 -32.86 22.86 0.24
N GLU A 266 -32.52 22.09 1.26
CA GLU A 266 -32.12 20.69 1.09
C GLU A 266 -33.30 19.91 0.51
N THR A 267 -33.10 19.27 -0.65
CA THR A 267 -34.09 18.41 -1.27
C THR A 267 -33.73 16.93 -1.11
N GLY A 268 -34.74 16.06 -0.99
CA GLY A 268 -34.54 14.62 -0.82
C GLY A 268 -34.06 14.19 0.58
N ASP A 269 -33.74 12.92 0.72
CA ASP A 269 -33.32 12.31 1.98
C ASP A 269 -31.80 12.37 2.20
N PHE A 270 -31.02 12.44 1.10
CA PHE A 270 -29.56 12.55 1.14
C PHE A 270 -29.01 13.24 -0.12
N VAL A 271 -27.82 13.81 0.02
CA VAL A 271 -27.08 14.47 -1.07
C VAL A 271 -25.76 13.72 -1.30
N VAL A 272 -25.38 13.58 -2.57
CA VAL A 272 -24.14 12.88 -2.98
C VAL A 272 -23.19 13.87 -3.61
N ASN A 273 -22.01 14.00 -3.06
CA ASN A 273 -20.90 14.71 -3.72
C ASN A 273 -20.02 13.68 -4.43
N GLU A 274 -20.20 13.50 -5.71
CA GLU A 274 -19.45 12.53 -6.53
C GLU A 274 -17.96 12.87 -6.60
N LYS A 275 -17.61 14.16 -6.54
CA LYS A 275 -16.22 14.64 -6.64
C LYS A 275 -15.39 14.25 -5.43
N ASP A 276 -16.00 14.35 -4.24
CA ASP A 276 -15.33 14.04 -2.98
C ASP A 276 -15.66 12.62 -2.48
N LYS A 277 -16.52 11.89 -3.22
CA LYS A 277 -17.02 10.54 -2.89
C LYS A 277 -17.71 10.48 -1.50
N ILE A 278 -18.45 11.52 -1.14
CA ILE A 278 -19.14 11.67 0.14
C ILE A 278 -20.65 11.62 -0.04
N VAL A 279 -21.35 11.04 0.91
CA VAL A 279 -22.82 11.06 1.02
C VAL A 279 -23.20 11.68 2.37
N ASN A 280 -24.05 12.67 2.35
CA ASN A 280 -24.57 13.34 3.54
C ASN A 280 -26.08 13.18 3.62
N LEU A 281 -26.61 12.86 4.82
CA LEU A 281 -28.03 12.84 5.08
C LEU A 281 -28.55 14.27 5.27
N THR A 282 -29.75 14.52 4.75
CA THR A 282 -30.53 15.74 5.04
C THR A 282 -31.31 15.56 6.35
N ALA A 283 -31.88 16.62 6.88
CA ALA A 283 -32.75 16.55 8.05
C ALA A 283 -33.91 15.55 7.84
N ALA A 284 -34.54 15.55 6.65
CA ALA A 284 -35.58 14.61 6.29
C ALA A 284 -35.07 13.15 6.24
N GLY A 285 -33.83 12.95 5.80
CA GLY A 285 -33.18 11.64 5.82
C GLY A 285 -32.95 11.13 7.22
N MET A 286 -32.48 11.98 8.13
CA MET A 286 -32.25 11.63 9.53
C MET A 286 -33.53 11.17 10.22
N GLU A 287 -34.65 11.94 10.05
CA GLU A 287 -35.95 11.55 10.58
C GLU A 287 -36.46 10.21 10.01
N LYS A 288 -36.10 9.89 8.79
CA LYS A 288 -36.46 8.62 8.14
C LYS A 288 -35.67 7.45 8.74
N VAL A 289 -34.40 7.67 9.06
CA VAL A 289 -33.55 6.69 9.78
C VAL A 289 -34.11 6.46 11.19
N GLU A 290 -34.41 7.51 11.94
CA GLU A 290 -34.99 7.44 13.29
C GLU A 290 -36.27 6.62 13.31
N ARG A 291 -37.17 6.86 12.38
CA ARG A 291 -38.44 6.13 12.23
C ARG A 291 -38.22 4.64 11.89
N PHE A 292 -37.26 4.36 11.02
CA PHE A 292 -37.00 2.99 10.56
C PHE A 292 -36.35 2.11 11.64
N PHE A 293 -35.39 2.67 12.36
CA PHE A 293 -34.67 1.94 13.45
C PHE A 293 -35.32 2.12 14.81
N HIS A 294 -36.39 2.91 14.94
CA HIS A 294 -37.08 3.24 16.19
C HIS A 294 -36.15 3.84 17.26
N ILE A 295 -35.28 4.77 16.84
CA ILE A 295 -34.37 5.52 17.69
C ILE A 295 -34.88 6.95 17.90
N GLU A 296 -34.61 7.55 19.08
CA GLU A 296 -35.10 8.88 19.42
C GLU A 296 -34.30 10.02 18.78
N ASN A 297 -33.01 9.83 18.62
CA ASN A 297 -32.09 10.82 18.05
C ASN A 297 -30.99 10.16 17.22
N TYR A 298 -30.95 10.46 15.93
CA TYR A 298 -29.93 9.93 15.04
C TYR A 298 -28.50 10.37 15.45
N ALA A 299 -28.33 11.60 15.95
CA ALA A 299 -27.03 12.16 16.30
C ALA A 299 -26.47 11.68 17.67
N ASP A 300 -27.21 10.82 18.38
CA ASP A 300 -26.75 10.29 19.67
C ASP A 300 -25.51 9.39 19.50
N PRO A 301 -24.47 9.52 20.35
CA PRO A 301 -23.30 8.64 20.35
C PRO A 301 -23.62 7.15 20.44
N GLU A 302 -24.70 6.77 21.08
CA GLU A 302 -25.16 5.36 21.15
C GLU A 302 -25.57 4.80 19.77
N ASN A 303 -25.93 5.65 18.81
CA ASN A 303 -26.40 5.29 17.47
C ASN A 303 -25.31 5.37 16.40
N LEU A 304 -24.04 5.57 16.76
CA LEU A 304 -22.91 5.70 15.81
C LEU A 304 -22.79 4.53 14.83
N GLU A 305 -23.07 3.31 15.29
CA GLU A 305 -23.04 2.13 14.42
C GLU A 305 -24.13 2.17 13.33
N ILE A 306 -25.34 2.62 13.69
CA ILE A 306 -26.43 2.80 12.73
C ILE A 306 -26.11 3.93 11.74
N GLN A 307 -25.60 5.07 12.25
CA GLN A 307 -25.20 6.20 11.41
C GLN A 307 -24.17 5.77 10.36
N HIS A 308 -23.12 5.08 10.80
CA HIS A 308 -22.05 4.58 9.94
C HIS A 308 -22.58 3.63 8.86
N ASN A 309 -23.35 2.63 9.25
CA ASN A 309 -23.86 1.61 8.32
C ASN A 309 -24.89 2.17 7.31
N VAL A 310 -25.72 3.15 7.70
CA VAL A 310 -26.62 3.83 6.77
C VAL A 310 -25.84 4.62 5.72
N ILE A 311 -24.81 5.37 6.12
CA ILE A 311 -23.95 6.09 5.17
C ILE A 311 -23.21 5.12 4.24
N LEU A 312 -22.73 4.00 4.75
CA LEU A 312 -22.09 2.98 3.92
C LEU A 312 -23.04 2.35 2.90
N ALA A 313 -24.29 2.06 3.30
CA ALA A 313 -25.29 1.55 2.39
C ALA A 313 -25.60 2.56 1.27
N LEU A 314 -25.76 3.85 1.62
CA LEU A 314 -25.97 4.91 0.64
C LEU A 314 -24.76 5.10 -0.29
N ARG A 315 -23.53 5.03 0.24
CA ARG A 315 -22.29 5.05 -0.58
C ARG A 315 -22.23 3.86 -1.53
N ALA A 316 -22.54 2.66 -1.04
CA ALA A 316 -22.55 1.45 -1.87
C ALA A 316 -23.53 1.58 -3.05
N HIS A 317 -24.69 2.18 -2.84
CA HIS A 317 -25.69 2.37 -3.89
C HIS A 317 -25.37 3.48 -4.89
N ASN A 318 -24.76 4.58 -4.45
CA ASN A 318 -24.62 5.80 -5.23
C ASN A 318 -23.21 6.07 -5.76
N LEU A 319 -22.18 5.49 -5.16
CA LEU A 319 -20.77 5.76 -5.47
C LEU A 319 -19.96 4.52 -5.84
N MET A 320 -20.55 3.32 -5.72
CA MET A 320 -19.87 2.06 -6.05
C MET A 320 -20.65 1.34 -7.15
N PHE A 321 -20.02 1.20 -8.31
CA PHE A 321 -20.67 0.67 -9.50
C PHE A 321 -20.13 -0.71 -9.88
N ARG A 322 -21.06 -1.62 -10.18
CA ARG A 322 -20.72 -2.94 -10.67
C ARG A 322 -20.02 -2.84 -12.02
N ASP A 323 -19.03 -3.71 -12.25
CA ASP A 323 -18.19 -3.77 -13.45
C ASP A 323 -17.22 -2.56 -13.63
N GLN A 324 -17.24 -1.60 -12.69
CA GLN A 324 -16.25 -0.52 -12.59
C GLN A 324 -15.39 -0.66 -11.33
N ASP A 325 -16.03 -0.57 -10.16
CA ASP A 325 -15.35 -0.62 -8.86
C ASP A 325 -15.23 -2.06 -8.35
N TYR A 326 -16.18 -2.93 -8.71
CA TYR A 326 -16.21 -4.32 -8.31
C TYR A 326 -16.94 -5.20 -9.32
N VAL A 327 -16.68 -6.51 -9.27
CA VAL A 327 -17.42 -7.53 -10.01
C VAL A 327 -18.00 -8.56 -9.05
N VAL A 328 -19.11 -9.20 -9.43
CA VAL A 328 -19.71 -10.30 -8.67
C VAL A 328 -19.42 -11.61 -9.40
N LYS A 329 -18.70 -12.50 -8.75
CA LYS A 329 -18.35 -13.81 -9.30
C LYS A 329 -18.39 -14.87 -8.19
N ASP A 330 -18.96 -16.03 -8.48
CA ASP A 330 -19.06 -17.17 -7.56
C ASP A 330 -19.68 -16.80 -6.19
N ASP A 331 -20.73 -15.99 -6.20
CA ASP A 331 -21.43 -15.45 -5.02
C ASP A 331 -20.51 -14.63 -4.09
N GLN A 332 -19.54 -13.93 -4.67
CA GLN A 332 -18.62 -13.06 -3.96
C GLN A 332 -18.42 -11.75 -4.72
N VAL A 333 -18.32 -10.67 -3.95
CA VAL A 333 -17.88 -9.37 -4.45
C VAL A 333 -16.34 -9.38 -4.55
N LEU A 334 -15.81 -9.01 -5.70
CA LEU A 334 -14.38 -8.89 -5.95
C LEU A 334 -14.07 -7.46 -6.39
N ILE A 335 -13.11 -6.83 -5.76
CA ILE A 335 -12.71 -5.45 -6.08
C ILE A 335 -12.01 -5.42 -7.44
N VAL A 336 -12.30 -4.38 -8.21
CA VAL A 336 -11.53 -3.99 -9.39
C VAL A 336 -10.67 -2.80 -9.02
N ASP A 337 -9.39 -2.90 -9.24
CA ASP A 337 -8.47 -1.79 -8.97
C ASP A 337 -8.70 -0.63 -9.95
N GLU A 338 -8.98 0.52 -9.43
CA GLU A 338 -9.29 1.74 -10.20
C GLU A 338 -8.15 2.14 -11.15
N PHE A 339 -6.89 1.83 -10.79
CA PHE A 339 -5.70 2.21 -11.57
C PHE A 339 -5.29 1.17 -12.60
N THR A 340 -5.37 -0.10 -12.22
CA THR A 340 -4.91 -1.19 -13.08
C THR A 340 -6.03 -1.86 -13.83
N GLY A 341 -7.28 -1.64 -13.43
CA GLY A 341 -8.45 -2.34 -13.92
C GLY A 341 -8.43 -3.84 -13.60
N ARG A 342 -7.59 -4.27 -12.66
CA ARG A 342 -7.39 -5.67 -12.28
C ARG A 342 -8.38 -6.10 -11.22
N ILE A 343 -8.93 -7.31 -11.37
CA ILE A 343 -9.65 -7.95 -10.28
C ILE A 343 -8.66 -8.30 -9.19
N MET A 344 -8.96 -7.92 -7.96
CA MET A 344 -8.14 -8.16 -6.78
C MET A 344 -8.76 -9.24 -5.91
N PRO A 345 -8.46 -10.54 -6.14
CA PRO A 345 -8.97 -11.61 -5.31
C PRO A 345 -8.41 -11.47 -3.88
N GLY A 346 -9.27 -11.67 -2.88
CA GLY A 346 -8.87 -11.58 -1.49
C GLY A 346 -8.89 -10.16 -0.89
N ARG A 347 -8.87 -9.10 -1.70
CA ARG A 347 -9.06 -7.73 -1.22
C ARG A 347 -10.51 -7.46 -0.84
N ARG A 348 -10.68 -6.64 0.18
CA ARG A 348 -11.98 -6.14 0.63
C ARG A 348 -11.90 -4.64 0.88
N TYR A 349 -12.97 -3.93 0.62
CA TYR A 349 -13.09 -2.54 1.06
C TYR A 349 -13.11 -2.51 2.58
N SER A 350 -12.46 -1.52 3.18
CA SER A 350 -12.40 -1.29 4.62
C SER A 350 -13.73 -0.75 5.16
N ASP A 351 -13.80 -0.67 6.48
CA ASP A 351 -14.81 0.08 7.23
C ASP A 351 -16.27 -0.36 6.99
N GLY A 352 -16.48 -1.63 6.64
CA GLY A 352 -17.81 -2.17 6.39
C GLY A 352 -18.36 -1.90 4.96
N LEU A 353 -17.66 -1.12 4.11
CA LEU A 353 -18.14 -0.83 2.75
C LEU A 353 -18.28 -2.09 1.90
N HIS A 354 -17.38 -3.07 2.07
CA HIS A 354 -17.47 -4.33 1.34
C HIS A 354 -18.73 -5.10 1.70
N GLN A 355 -19.09 -5.14 2.97
CA GLN A 355 -20.31 -5.76 3.48
C GLN A 355 -21.57 -5.03 2.98
N ALA A 356 -21.51 -3.70 2.92
CA ALA A 356 -22.59 -2.91 2.34
C ALA A 356 -22.79 -3.22 0.85
N ILE A 357 -21.71 -3.46 0.10
CA ILE A 357 -21.77 -3.89 -1.30
C ILE A 357 -22.26 -5.35 -1.39
N GLU A 358 -21.81 -6.24 -0.51
CA GLU A 358 -22.32 -7.61 -0.43
C GLU A 358 -23.84 -7.63 -0.17
N ALA A 359 -24.35 -6.78 0.72
CA ALA A 359 -25.78 -6.61 0.98
C ALA A 359 -26.51 -6.05 -0.26
N LYS A 360 -25.97 -5.02 -0.90
CA LYS A 360 -26.51 -4.41 -2.13
C LYS A 360 -26.68 -5.44 -3.27
N GLU A 361 -25.70 -6.31 -3.46
CA GLU A 361 -25.67 -7.33 -4.52
C GLU A 361 -26.38 -8.64 -4.11
N HIS A 362 -26.95 -8.70 -2.90
CA HIS A 362 -27.65 -9.88 -2.37
C HIS A 362 -26.77 -11.15 -2.36
N VAL A 363 -25.48 -10.99 -2.22
CA VAL A 363 -24.57 -12.09 -1.93
C VAL A 363 -24.45 -12.26 -0.41
N LYS A 364 -23.94 -13.41 0.04
CA LYS A 364 -23.79 -13.67 1.46
C LYS A 364 -22.88 -12.65 2.14
N VAL A 365 -23.45 -11.81 2.99
CA VAL A 365 -22.68 -10.84 3.80
C VAL A 365 -21.75 -11.62 4.75
N LYS A 366 -20.43 -11.43 4.57
CA LYS A 366 -19.43 -12.01 5.45
C LYS A 366 -19.27 -11.13 6.68
N ARG A 367 -18.89 -11.74 7.81
CA ARG A 367 -18.62 -10.97 9.04
C ARG A 367 -17.59 -9.89 8.78
N GLU A 368 -17.75 -8.77 9.44
CA GLU A 368 -16.79 -7.67 9.44
C GLU A 368 -15.41 -8.18 9.88
N SER A 369 -14.38 -7.68 9.28
CA SER A 369 -13.02 -8.00 9.66
C SER A 369 -12.49 -6.91 10.58
N LYS A 370 -11.96 -7.30 11.76
CA LYS A 370 -11.26 -6.41 12.66
C LYS A 370 -9.82 -6.20 12.17
N THR A 371 -9.31 -4.98 12.20
CA THR A 371 -7.92 -4.69 11.91
C THR A 371 -7.03 -5.23 13.02
N LEU A 372 -6.12 -6.14 12.68
CA LEU A 372 -5.16 -6.71 13.63
C LEU A 372 -3.82 -5.97 13.61
N ALA A 373 -3.40 -5.55 12.45
CA ALA A 373 -2.19 -4.75 12.25
C ALA A 373 -2.33 -3.89 10.99
N SER A 374 -1.79 -2.69 11.03
CA SER A 374 -1.79 -1.79 9.88
C SER A 374 -0.52 -0.95 9.84
N ILE A 375 -0.08 -0.57 8.64
CA ILE A 375 0.98 0.41 8.42
C ILE A 375 0.80 1.07 7.05
N THR A 376 1.04 2.37 6.95
CA THR A 376 1.09 3.04 5.65
C THR A 376 2.40 2.73 4.93
N PHE A 377 2.39 2.74 3.59
CA PHE A 377 3.63 2.59 2.81
C PHE A 377 4.65 3.67 3.15
N GLN A 378 4.17 4.89 3.41
CA GLN A 378 5.01 6.02 3.80
C GLN A 378 5.82 5.70 5.05
N ASN A 379 5.14 5.28 6.12
CA ASN A 379 5.80 4.93 7.38
C ASN A 379 6.65 3.68 7.24
N PHE A 380 6.17 2.66 6.52
CA PHE A 380 6.92 1.42 6.31
C PHE A 380 8.26 1.66 5.61
N PHE A 381 8.27 2.37 4.47
CA PHE A 381 9.53 2.63 3.77
C PHE A 381 10.44 3.63 4.50
N ASN A 382 9.89 4.44 5.42
CA ASN A 382 10.69 5.30 6.28
C ASN A 382 11.43 4.55 7.38
N LEU A 383 11.09 3.29 7.67
CA LEU A 383 11.83 2.42 8.60
C LEU A 383 13.19 1.95 8.04
N PHE A 384 13.37 1.98 6.73
CA PHE A 384 14.66 1.62 6.15
C PHE A 384 15.74 2.64 6.51
N ALA A 385 16.90 2.14 6.95
CA ALA A 385 18.05 3.00 7.22
C ALA A 385 18.48 3.81 5.98
N LYS A 386 18.31 3.22 4.79
CA LYS A 386 18.56 3.85 3.50
C LYS A 386 17.53 3.37 2.47
N LYS A 387 17.01 4.27 1.69
CA LYS A 387 16.07 3.97 0.59
C LYS A 387 16.38 4.80 -0.62
N CYS A 388 16.09 4.27 -1.79
CA CYS A 388 16.17 4.97 -3.07
C CYS A 388 15.10 4.46 -4.01
N GLY A 389 14.91 5.16 -5.13
CA GLY A 389 13.90 4.77 -6.09
C GLY A 389 14.32 5.04 -7.53
N MET A 390 13.71 4.31 -8.45
CA MET A 390 13.88 4.54 -9.90
C MET A 390 12.53 4.45 -10.62
N THR A 391 12.33 5.32 -11.57
CA THR A 391 11.16 5.32 -12.46
C THR A 391 11.43 6.18 -13.69
N GLY A 392 10.53 6.15 -14.67
CA GLY A 392 10.59 7.04 -15.83
C GLY A 392 9.85 8.36 -15.67
N THR A 393 9.19 8.62 -14.54
CA THR A 393 8.16 9.66 -14.38
C THR A 393 8.02 10.20 -12.97
N ALA A 394 9.11 10.49 -12.25
CA ALA A 394 9.05 10.99 -10.87
C ALA A 394 8.97 12.52 -10.74
N LEU A 395 9.50 13.26 -11.72
CA LEU A 395 9.70 14.71 -11.62
C LEU A 395 8.39 15.49 -11.39
N THR A 396 7.27 14.97 -11.87
CA THR A 396 5.96 15.59 -11.64
C THR A 396 5.55 15.61 -10.18
N GLU A 397 6.01 14.64 -9.39
CA GLU A 397 5.72 14.43 -7.98
C GLU A 397 6.94 14.72 -7.07
N GLU A 398 7.95 15.46 -7.58
CA GLU A 398 9.19 15.75 -6.84
C GLU A 398 8.92 16.35 -5.45
N ASN A 399 7.93 17.23 -5.34
CA ASN A 399 7.58 17.88 -4.09
C ASN A 399 7.12 16.87 -3.04
N GLU A 400 6.30 15.90 -3.44
CA GLU A 400 5.80 14.85 -2.56
C GLU A 400 6.93 13.91 -2.13
N PHE A 401 7.79 13.49 -3.05
CA PHE A 401 8.94 12.65 -2.72
C PHE A 401 9.89 13.33 -1.72
N ARG A 402 10.07 14.63 -1.85
CA ARG A 402 10.91 15.40 -0.94
C ARG A 402 10.25 15.62 0.41
N GLU A 403 8.96 15.99 0.45
CA GLU A 403 8.25 16.31 1.68
C GLU A 403 7.95 15.09 2.55
N ILE A 404 7.54 13.98 1.94
CA ILE A 404 7.12 12.76 2.66
C ILE A 404 8.27 11.80 2.88
N TYR A 405 9.11 11.57 1.87
CA TYR A 405 10.12 10.52 1.88
C TYR A 405 11.55 11.05 2.04
N GLY A 406 11.76 12.37 1.97
CA GLY A 406 13.08 12.99 2.05
C GLY A 406 13.97 12.69 0.84
N MET A 407 13.39 12.31 -0.31
CA MET A 407 14.13 11.93 -1.51
C MET A 407 14.04 12.98 -2.60
N ASP A 408 15.18 13.40 -3.15
CA ASP A 408 15.23 14.24 -4.35
C ASP A 408 15.04 13.42 -5.62
N VAL A 409 14.51 14.06 -6.66
CA VAL A 409 14.43 13.47 -8.01
C VAL A 409 15.51 14.06 -8.90
N ILE A 410 16.32 13.21 -9.52
CA ILE A 410 17.34 13.59 -10.49
C ILE A 410 16.99 13.04 -11.85
N GLU A 411 16.70 13.93 -12.79
CA GLU A 411 16.47 13.57 -14.21
C GLU A 411 17.80 13.21 -14.88
N ILE A 412 17.90 11.98 -15.37
CA ILE A 412 19.08 11.46 -16.08
C ILE A 412 18.85 11.55 -17.58
N PRO A 413 19.82 12.06 -18.35
CA PRO A 413 19.69 12.10 -19.79
C PRO A 413 19.61 10.69 -20.39
N THR A 414 18.90 10.57 -21.50
CA THR A 414 18.81 9.30 -22.24
C THR A 414 20.14 8.97 -22.94
N ASN A 415 20.44 7.68 -23.07
CA ASN A 415 21.64 7.19 -23.78
C ASN A 415 21.65 7.63 -25.27
N LYS A 416 20.49 7.54 -25.92
CA LYS A 416 20.27 8.07 -27.26
C LYS A 416 19.15 9.11 -27.26
N PRO A 417 19.21 10.14 -28.15
CA PRO A 417 18.14 11.12 -28.21
C PRO A 417 16.77 10.49 -28.50
N VAL A 418 15.75 10.98 -27.85
CA VAL A 418 14.35 10.58 -28.13
C VAL A 418 13.89 11.30 -29.38
N ILE A 419 13.55 10.54 -30.43
CA ILE A 419 13.08 11.06 -31.74
C ILE A 419 11.58 10.85 -31.95
N ARG A 420 10.86 10.32 -30.91
CA ARG A 420 9.42 10.14 -30.93
C ARG A 420 8.71 11.46 -31.13
N ASN A 421 7.68 11.45 -31.98
CA ASN A 421 6.83 12.60 -32.24
C ASN A 421 5.60 12.58 -31.35
N ASP A 422 5.52 13.50 -30.39
CA ASP A 422 4.37 13.65 -29.52
C ASP A 422 3.40 14.68 -30.11
N LEU A 423 2.31 14.22 -30.73
CA LEU A 423 1.29 15.05 -31.36
C LEU A 423 0.39 15.75 -30.31
N GLN A 424 -0.29 16.80 -30.73
CA GLN A 424 -1.26 17.50 -29.91
C GLN A 424 -2.49 16.61 -29.66
N ASP A 425 -3.18 16.88 -28.55
CA ASP A 425 -4.40 16.17 -28.22
C ASP A 425 -5.51 16.50 -29.21
N ALA A 426 -6.23 15.48 -29.67
CA ALA A 426 -7.41 15.59 -30.49
C ALA A 426 -8.65 15.63 -29.56
N VAL A 427 -9.36 16.75 -29.53
CA VAL A 427 -10.52 16.92 -28.66
C VAL A 427 -11.81 16.87 -29.48
N TYR A 428 -12.76 16.05 -29.03
CA TYR A 428 -14.06 15.83 -29.66
C TYR A 428 -15.19 16.23 -28.71
N LYS A 429 -16.36 16.53 -29.27
CA LYS A 429 -17.52 16.91 -28.48
C LYS A 429 -18.13 15.72 -27.75
N THR A 430 -18.20 14.58 -28.41
CA THR A 430 -18.86 13.37 -27.89
C THR A 430 -17.89 12.17 -27.80
N LYS A 431 -18.22 11.22 -26.91
CA LYS A 431 -17.48 9.94 -26.82
C LYS A 431 -17.57 9.14 -28.12
N GLU A 432 -18.72 9.21 -28.81
CA GLU A 432 -18.93 8.46 -30.06
C GLU A 432 -17.99 8.94 -31.17
N GLU A 433 -17.87 10.26 -31.37
CA GLU A 433 -16.95 10.86 -32.34
C GLU A 433 -15.49 10.49 -32.05
N LYS A 434 -15.10 10.55 -30.78
CA LYS A 434 -13.79 10.14 -30.29
C LYS A 434 -13.48 8.68 -30.65
N LEU A 435 -14.39 7.76 -30.36
CA LEU A 435 -14.23 6.33 -30.65
C LEU A 435 -14.12 6.06 -32.15
N GLN A 436 -14.87 6.77 -32.98
CA GLN A 436 -14.79 6.65 -34.44
C GLN A 436 -13.42 7.12 -34.94
N ALA A 437 -12.91 8.23 -34.41
CA ALA A 437 -11.59 8.76 -34.74
C ALA A 437 -10.44 7.82 -34.32
N ILE A 438 -10.55 7.20 -33.13
CA ILE A 438 -9.58 6.21 -32.65
C ILE A 438 -9.54 5.01 -33.61
N VAL A 439 -10.69 4.47 -34.00
CA VAL A 439 -10.76 3.33 -34.93
C VAL A 439 -10.15 3.68 -36.29
N ALA A 440 -10.45 4.88 -36.81
CA ALA A 440 -9.86 5.35 -38.06
C ALA A 440 -8.33 5.49 -37.96
N ALA A 441 -7.82 6.00 -36.85
CA ALA A 441 -6.38 6.16 -36.62
C ALA A 441 -5.65 4.79 -36.51
N VAL A 442 -6.33 3.78 -35.94
CA VAL A 442 -5.82 2.39 -35.91
C VAL A 442 -5.82 1.79 -37.31
N GLU A 443 -6.90 1.97 -38.08
CA GLU A 443 -6.97 1.51 -39.49
C GLU A 443 -5.85 2.08 -40.34
N GLU A 444 -5.63 3.40 -40.24
CA GLU A 444 -4.57 4.08 -40.98
C GLU A 444 -3.18 3.55 -40.65
N ALA A 445 -2.88 3.36 -39.37
CA ALA A 445 -1.58 2.85 -38.93
C ALA A 445 -1.39 1.38 -39.33
N HIS A 446 -2.43 0.54 -39.16
CA HIS A 446 -2.40 -0.87 -39.53
C HIS A 446 -2.19 -1.04 -41.06
N ALA A 447 -2.84 -0.21 -41.88
CA ALA A 447 -2.63 -0.19 -43.34
C ALA A 447 -1.18 0.13 -43.76
N LYS A 448 -0.42 0.85 -42.91
CA LYS A 448 0.99 1.16 -43.09
C LYS A 448 1.93 0.12 -42.47
N ASN A 449 1.42 -0.98 -41.93
CA ASN A 449 2.12 -1.98 -41.11
C ASN A 449 2.80 -1.38 -39.86
N GLN A 450 2.34 -0.21 -39.40
CA GLN A 450 2.82 0.40 -38.18
C GLN A 450 2.19 -0.28 -36.96
N PRO A 451 2.96 -0.77 -35.99
CA PRO A 451 2.40 -1.32 -34.76
C PRO A 451 1.70 -0.24 -33.93
N VAL A 452 0.55 -0.60 -33.35
CA VAL A 452 -0.29 0.31 -32.56
C VAL A 452 -0.54 -0.23 -31.18
N LEU A 453 -0.33 0.61 -30.17
CA LEU A 453 -0.74 0.35 -28.80
C LEU A 453 -1.83 1.36 -28.40
N VAL A 454 -3.03 0.86 -28.16
CA VAL A 454 -4.18 1.65 -27.68
C VAL A 454 -4.26 1.55 -26.18
N GLY A 455 -4.01 2.66 -25.47
CA GLY A 455 -4.13 2.76 -24.02
C GLY A 455 -5.54 3.19 -23.62
N THR A 456 -6.20 2.38 -22.77
CA THR A 456 -7.55 2.64 -22.23
C THR A 456 -7.51 2.75 -20.71
N ILE A 457 -8.43 3.51 -20.11
CA ILE A 457 -8.54 3.63 -18.64
C ILE A 457 -9.36 2.47 -18.08
N THR A 458 -10.50 2.14 -18.72
CA THR A 458 -11.42 1.13 -18.22
C THR A 458 -11.45 -0.12 -19.09
N ILE A 459 -11.87 -1.24 -18.49
CA ILE A 459 -12.10 -2.51 -19.21
C ILE A 459 -13.19 -2.32 -20.26
N GLU A 460 -14.26 -1.58 -19.91
CA GLU A 460 -15.37 -1.30 -20.83
C GLU A 460 -14.89 -0.58 -22.09
N ALA A 461 -14.06 0.46 -21.93
CA ALA A 461 -13.48 1.17 -23.08
C ALA A 461 -12.63 0.23 -23.95
N SER A 462 -11.86 -0.68 -23.34
CA SER A 462 -11.07 -1.67 -24.06
C SER A 462 -11.95 -2.66 -24.86
N GLU A 463 -13.02 -3.14 -24.25
CA GLU A 463 -13.97 -4.08 -24.89
C GLU A 463 -14.77 -3.38 -26.02
N GLU A 464 -15.17 -2.12 -25.83
CA GLU A 464 -15.88 -1.37 -26.86
C GLU A 464 -15.01 -1.11 -28.09
N ILE A 465 -13.75 -0.70 -27.89
CA ILE A 465 -12.79 -0.51 -29.00
C ILE A 465 -12.51 -1.86 -29.68
N SER A 466 -12.30 -2.92 -28.91
CA SER A 466 -12.13 -4.28 -29.44
C SER A 466 -13.29 -4.71 -30.32
N ARG A 467 -14.52 -4.48 -29.87
CA ARG A 467 -15.74 -4.80 -30.62
C ARG A 467 -15.82 -4.03 -31.95
N ARG A 468 -15.40 -2.74 -31.93
CA ARG A 468 -15.39 -1.91 -33.16
C ARG A 468 -14.30 -2.33 -34.16
N LEU A 469 -13.10 -2.67 -33.66
CA LEU A 469 -12.02 -3.17 -34.50
C LEU A 469 -12.36 -4.53 -35.12
N THR A 470 -12.99 -5.42 -34.34
CA THR A 470 -13.50 -6.70 -34.86
C THR A 470 -14.51 -6.50 -36.00
N LYS A 471 -15.44 -5.54 -35.86
CA LYS A 471 -16.40 -5.19 -36.93
C LYS A 471 -15.71 -4.68 -38.20
N ARG A 472 -14.53 -4.06 -38.08
CA ARG A 472 -13.71 -3.60 -39.21
C ARG A 472 -12.76 -4.68 -39.77
N GLY A 473 -12.73 -5.86 -39.14
CA GLY A 473 -11.89 -6.97 -39.58
C GLY A 473 -10.41 -6.79 -39.21
N ILE A 474 -10.08 -5.91 -38.26
CA ILE A 474 -8.72 -5.69 -37.79
C ILE A 474 -8.39 -6.72 -36.71
N HIS A 475 -7.38 -7.54 -36.95
CA HIS A 475 -6.88 -8.49 -35.95
C HIS A 475 -6.14 -7.71 -34.84
N HIS A 476 -6.48 -7.97 -33.58
CA HIS A 476 -5.89 -7.29 -32.44
C HIS A 476 -5.84 -8.19 -31.20
N LYS A 477 -4.96 -7.85 -30.27
CA LYS A 477 -4.89 -8.49 -28.93
C LYS A 477 -5.39 -7.51 -27.88
N VAL A 478 -6.10 -8.04 -26.86
CA VAL A 478 -6.61 -7.24 -25.75
C VAL A 478 -5.91 -7.68 -24.48
N LEU A 479 -5.28 -6.74 -23.81
CA LEU A 479 -4.59 -6.93 -22.56
C LEU A 479 -5.34 -6.16 -21.47
N ASN A 480 -6.14 -6.88 -20.71
CA ASN A 480 -6.88 -6.36 -19.57
C ASN A 480 -6.78 -7.34 -18.40
N ALA A 481 -7.33 -6.94 -17.26
CA ALA A 481 -7.29 -7.72 -16.02
C ALA A 481 -7.83 -9.16 -16.11
N LYS A 482 -8.53 -9.51 -17.17
CA LYS A 482 -9.06 -10.85 -17.37
C LYS A 482 -8.01 -11.87 -17.89
N PHE A 483 -6.84 -11.39 -18.39
CA PHE A 483 -5.86 -12.20 -19.13
C PHE A 483 -4.42 -12.08 -18.58
N HIS A 484 -4.25 -12.08 -17.28
CA HIS A 484 -2.96 -11.88 -16.60
C HIS A 484 -1.84 -12.84 -17.00
N GLU A 485 -2.18 -14.13 -17.18
CA GLU A 485 -1.17 -15.17 -17.42
C GLU A 485 -0.44 -15.02 -18.76
N MET A 486 -1.06 -14.32 -19.72
CA MET A 486 -0.52 -14.08 -21.05
C MET A 486 0.05 -12.66 -21.25
N GLU A 487 0.11 -11.87 -20.20
CA GLU A 487 0.47 -10.45 -20.27
C GLU A 487 1.83 -10.22 -20.95
N ALA A 488 2.84 -10.94 -20.50
CA ALA A 488 4.21 -10.79 -20.99
C ALA A 488 4.35 -11.15 -22.47
N GLU A 489 3.65 -12.20 -22.93
CA GLU A 489 3.67 -12.62 -24.34
C GLU A 489 2.95 -11.59 -25.23
N ILE A 490 1.78 -11.11 -24.78
CA ILE A 490 1.02 -10.12 -25.56
C ILE A 490 1.82 -8.83 -25.72
N VAL A 491 2.51 -8.41 -24.67
CA VAL A 491 3.34 -7.19 -24.72
C VAL A 491 4.58 -7.37 -25.56
N ALA A 492 5.21 -8.55 -25.52
CA ALA A 492 6.36 -8.86 -26.39
C ALA A 492 6.00 -8.75 -27.87
N ASP A 493 4.81 -9.21 -28.24
CA ASP A 493 4.33 -9.19 -29.64
C ASP A 493 3.82 -7.80 -30.09
N ALA A 494 3.57 -6.88 -29.17
CA ALA A 494 3.04 -5.54 -29.48
C ALA A 494 3.99 -4.69 -30.33
N GLY A 495 5.26 -5.06 -30.44
CA GLY A 495 6.26 -4.38 -31.26
C GLY A 495 6.44 -4.94 -32.67
N ILE A 496 5.75 -6.01 -33.03
CA ILE A 496 5.81 -6.63 -34.35
C ILE A 496 5.06 -5.73 -35.35
N HIS A 497 5.57 -5.61 -36.59
CA HIS A 497 4.93 -4.82 -37.65
C HIS A 497 3.45 -5.19 -37.83
N GLY A 498 2.60 -4.19 -37.97
CA GLY A 498 1.16 -4.31 -38.12
C GLY A 498 0.40 -4.87 -36.89
N ALA A 499 1.06 -5.12 -35.77
CA ALA A 499 0.39 -5.57 -34.54
C ALA A 499 -0.51 -4.44 -33.98
N VAL A 500 -1.73 -4.81 -33.55
CA VAL A 500 -2.63 -3.91 -32.84
C VAL A 500 -2.89 -4.51 -31.46
N THR A 501 -2.53 -3.75 -30.42
CA THR A 501 -2.71 -4.14 -29.03
C THR A 501 -3.53 -3.11 -28.29
N ILE A 502 -4.59 -3.53 -27.62
CA ILE A 502 -5.37 -2.70 -26.69
C ILE A 502 -4.95 -3.07 -25.29
N ALA A 503 -4.50 -2.11 -24.50
CA ALA A 503 -4.05 -2.35 -23.14
C ALA A 503 -4.74 -1.40 -22.15
N THR A 504 -5.25 -1.92 -21.04
CA THR A 504 -5.63 -1.08 -19.92
C THR A 504 -4.38 -0.56 -19.21
N ASN A 505 -4.52 0.53 -18.52
CA ASN A 505 -3.57 1.49 -17.99
C ASN A 505 -2.18 0.95 -17.60
N MET A 506 -2.11 -0.06 -16.78
CA MET A 506 -0.85 -0.55 -16.20
C MET A 506 -0.41 -1.90 -16.76
N ALA A 507 -1.21 -2.49 -17.64
CA ALA A 507 -0.88 -3.76 -18.24
C ALA A 507 0.45 -3.68 -19.03
N GLY A 508 1.36 -4.60 -18.76
CA GLY A 508 2.70 -4.63 -19.36
C GLY A 508 3.70 -3.63 -18.77
N ARG A 509 3.45 -3.03 -17.59
CA ARG A 509 4.43 -2.21 -16.89
C ARG A 509 5.67 -3.04 -16.52
N GLY A 510 6.86 -2.45 -16.68
CA GLY A 510 8.12 -3.16 -16.46
C GLY A 510 8.52 -4.12 -17.58
N THR A 511 7.68 -4.30 -18.62
CA THR A 511 8.01 -5.13 -19.79
C THR A 511 8.42 -4.25 -20.98
N ASP A 512 9.47 -4.64 -21.66
CA ASP A 512 10.00 -3.90 -22.82
C ASP A 512 9.35 -4.37 -24.11
N ILE A 513 8.90 -3.40 -24.94
CA ILE A 513 8.36 -3.65 -26.27
C ILE A 513 9.50 -3.51 -27.27
N LYS A 514 9.92 -4.61 -27.86
CA LYS A 514 10.98 -4.62 -28.88
C LYS A 514 10.36 -4.51 -30.26
N LEU A 515 10.86 -3.54 -31.04
CA LEU A 515 10.42 -3.33 -32.43
C LEU A 515 11.25 -4.19 -33.37
N ASP A 516 10.60 -4.83 -34.33
CA ASP A 516 11.28 -5.43 -35.47
C ASP A 516 11.71 -4.34 -36.49
N ASP A 517 12.51 -4.70 -37.49
CA ASP A 517 13.03 -3.75 -38.43
C ASP A 517 11.96 -3.17 -39.37
N GLU A 518 10.91 -3.97 -39.66
CA GLU A 518 9.78 -3.54 -40.47
C GLU A 518 8.92 -2.50 -39.71
N ALA A 519 8.69 -2.72 -38.43
CA ALA A 519 8.01 -1.76 -37.57
C ALA A 519 8.77 -0.44 -37.44
N LYS A 520 10.12 -0.49 -37.34
CA LYS A 520 10.95 0.72 -37.32
C LYS A 520 10.86 1.48 -38.64
N ALA A 521 10.87 0.77 -39.77
CA ALA A 521 10.71 1.36 -41.10
C ALA A 521 9.32 1.97 -41.31
N ALA A 522 8.29 1.39 -40.72
CA ALA A 522 6.91 1.88 -40.75
C ALA A 522 6.65 3.12 -39.86
N GLY A 523 7.67 3.60 -39.11
CA GLY A 523 7.56 4.78 -38.24
C GLY A 523 7.57 4.45 -36.74
N GLY A 524 7.81 3.19 -36.36
CA GLY A 524 7.86 2.71 -34.98
C GLY A 524 6.50 2.59 -34.33
N LEU A 525 6.46 2.34 -33.02
CA LEU A 525 5.23 2.12 -32.27
C LEU A 525 4.39 3.38 -32.15
N LYS A 526 3.15 3.31 -32.62
CA LYS A 526 2.14 4.38 -32.44
C LYS A 526 1.35 4.16 -31.16
N ILE A 527 1.38 5.16 -30.28
CA ILE A 527 0.60 5.19 -29.04
C ILE A 527 -0.68 5.98 -29.27
N ILE A 528 -1.81 5.39 -28.99
CA ILE A 528 -3.12 6.04 -28.99
C ILE A 528 -3.66 6.01 -27.57
N GLY A 529 -3.68 7.17 -26.89
CA GLY A 529 -4.36 7.33 -25.62
C GLY A 529 -5.84 7.63 -25.84
N THR A 530 -6.74 6.86 -25.25
CA THR A 530 -8.18 7.04 -25.45
C THR A 530 -8.79 8.11 -24.56
N GLU A 531 -8.07 8.49 -23.51
CA GLU A 531 -8.42 9.55 -22.56
C GLU A 531 -7.14 10.06 -21.89
N ARG A 532 -7.22 11.22 -21.22
CA ARG A 532 -6.20 11.65 -20.28
C ARG A 532 -6.47 11.07 -18.90
N HIS A 533 -5.43 10.57 -18.27
CA HIS A 533 -5.51 10.02 -16.92
C HIS A 533 -5.59 11.14 -15.86
N GLU A 534 -5.91 10.78 -14.64
CA GLU A 534 -5.91 11.70 -13.50
C GLU A 534 -4.55 12.35 -13.25
N SER A 535 -3.46 11.67 -13.61
CA SER A 535 -2.10 12.14 -13.42
C SER A 535 -1.36 12.22 -14.76
N ARG A 536 -0.65 13.33 -14.97
CA ARG A 536 0.25 13.55 -16.13
C ARG A 536 1.35 12.49 -16.19
N ARG A 537 1.74 11.96 -15.06
CA ARG A 537 2.73 10.90 -14.90
C ARG A 537 2.31 9.64 -15.65
N ILE A 538 1.07 9.21 -15.50
CA ILE A 538 0.53 8.02 -16.17
C ILE A 538 0.47 8.22 -17.68
N ASP A 539 0.08 9.39 -18.13
CA ASP A 539 0.14 9.75 -19.56
C ASP A 539 1.57 9.65 -20.13
N ASN A 540 2.55 10.13 -19.36
CA ASN A 540 3.96 10.05 -19.75
C ASN A 540 4.49 8.60 -19.75
N GLN A 541 4.02 7.74 -18.85
CA GLN A 541 4.33 6.30 -18.85
C GLN A 541 3.77 5.62 -20.11
N LEU A 542 2.56 5.96 -20.51
CA LEU A 542 1.97 5.43 -21.75
C LEU A 542 2.78 5.89 -22.98
N ARG A 543 3.08 7.19 -23.09
CA ARG A 543 3.95 7.72 -24.15
C ARG A 543 5.33 7.06 -24.15
N GLY A 544 5.90 6.83 -22.97
CA GLY A 544 7.22 6.21 -22.79
C GLY A 544 7.34 4.75 -23.24
N ARG A 545 6.25 4.12 -23.65
CA ARG A 545 6.30 2.81 -24.29
C ARG A 545 6.83 2.84 -25.70
N SER A 546 6.83 4.00 -26.34
CA SER A 546 7.35 4.26 -27.70
C SER A 546 8.56 5.18 -27.68
N GLY A 547 9.38 5.13 -28.71
CA GLY A 547 10.55 5.99 -28.87
C GLY A 547 11.70 5.66 -27.92
N ARG A 548 11.96 4.39 -27.67
CA ARG A 548 13.01 3.89 -26.76
C ARG A 548 14.34 3.75 -27.50
N GLN A 549 15.45 4.05 -26.84
CA GLN A 549 16.82 3.89 -27.36
C GLN A 549 17.05 4.45 -28.78
N GLY A 550 16.38 5.59 -29.07
CA GLY A 550 16.49 6.25 -30.39
C GLY A 550 15.63 5.63 -31.50
N ASP A 551 14.70 4.70 -31.14
CA ASP A 551 13.72 4.19 -32.10
C ASP A 551 12.69 5.26 -32.46
N PRO A 552 12.16 5.27 -33.71
CA PRO A 552 11.06 6.12 -34.09
C PRO A 552 9.78 5.77 -33.35
N GLY A 553 8.83 6.68 -33.32
CA GLY A 553 7.54 6.46 -32.73
C GLY A 553 6.66 7.70 -32.76
N GLU A 554 5.40 7.52 -32.41
CA GLU A 554 4.39 8.58 -32.38
C GLU A 554 3.44 8.39 -31.19
N SER A 555 2.98 9.49 -30.61
CA SER A 555 1.92 9.43 -29.59
C SER A 555 0.86 10.50 -29.83
N LYS A 556 -0.43 10.13 -29.66
CA LYS A 556 -1.56 11.06 -29.74
C LYS A 556 -2.63 10.63 -28.71
N PHE A 557 -3.21 11.61 -28.01
CA PHE A 557 -4.36 11.40 -27.15
C PHE A 557 -5.64 11.89 -27.81
N TYR A 558 -6.70 11.11 -27.64
CA TYR A 558 -8.05 11.39 -28.15
C TYR A 558 -8.95 11.61 -26.94
N ILE A 559 -9.57 12.79 -26.85
CA ILE A 559 -10.28 13.25 -25.66
C ILE A 559 -11.69 13.65 -26.05
N SER A 560 -12.67 13.40 -25.20
CA SER A 560 -14.04 13.92 -25.32
C SER A 560 -14.34 14.86 -24.16
N LEU A 561 -15.21 15.86 -24.42
CA LEU A 561 -15.78 16.69 -23.34
C LEU A 561 -16.63 15.89 -22.36
N GLN A 562 -17.06 14.69 -22.77
CA GLN A 562 -17.84 13.77 -21.94
C GLN A 562 -16.98 12.80 -21.14
N ASP A 563 -15.63 12.86 -21.26
CA ASP A 563 -14.74 12.05 -20.46
C ASP A 563 -14.77 12.51 -18.98
N GLU A 564 -14.56 11.58 -18.06
CA GLU A 564 -14.75 11.83 -16.63
C GLU A 564 -13.88 12.99 -16.11
N LEU A 565 -12.63 13.04 -16.49
CA LEU A 565 -11.72 14.15 -16.17
C LEU A 565 -12.27 15.50 -16.62
N MET A 566 -12.90 15.57 -17.82
CA MET A 566 -13.47 16.79 -18.36
C MET A 566 -14.79 17.12 -17.66
N ARG A 567 -15.59 16.15 -17.29
CA ARG A 567 -16.88 16.32 -16.59
C ARG A 567 -16.65 16.86 -15.17
N LEU A 568 -15.70 16.27 -14.42
CA LEU A 568 -15.48 16.61 -13.00
C LEU A 568 -14.63 17.86 -12.79
N PHE A 569 -13.64 18.09 -13.65
CA PHE A 569 -12.63 19.13 -13.48
C PHE A 569 -12.50 20.10 -14.65
N GLY A 570 -13.25 19.87 -15.75
CA GLY A 570 -13.34 20.80 -16.88
C GLY A 570 -14.05 22.06 -16.44
N SER A 571 -13.47 23.24 -16.72
CA SER A 571 -14.15 24.49 -16.38
C SER A 571 -15.38 24.68 -17.29
N GLU A 572 -16.49 25.14 -16.74
CA GLU A 572 -17.70 25.55 -17.51
C GLU A 572 -17.34 26.53 -18.64
N ARG A 573 -16.27 27.33 -18.45
CA ARG A 573 -15.74 28.23 -19.47
C ARG A 573 -15.28 27.51 -20.71
N LEU A 574 -14.68 26.30 -20.57
CA LEU A 574 -14.27 25.46 -21.69
C LEU A 574 -15.48 24.92 -22.45
N ILE A 575 -16.47 24.40 -21.75
CA ILE A 575 -17.70 23.87 -22.33
C ILE A 575 -18.45 25.00 -23.04
N ASN A 576 -18.55 26.17 -22.42
CA ASN A 576 -19.18 27.34 -23.01
C ASN A 576 -18.44 27.89 -24.21
N MET A 577 -17.10 27.85 -24.20
CA MET A 577 -16.25 28.21 -25.33
C MET A 577 -16.47 27.27 -26.52
N PHE A 578 -16.58 25.95 -26.26
CA PHE A 578 -16.89 24.95 -27.28
C PHE A 578 -18.26 25.17 -27.90
N ASN A 579 -19.25 25.45 -27.07
CA ASN A 579 -20.61 25.75 -27.53
C ASN A 579 -20.69 27.05 -28.33
N ALA A 580 -19.91 28.07 -27.95
CA ALA A 580 -19.83 29.35 -28.64
C ALA A 580 -19.10 29.31 -29.99
N LEU A 581 -18.14 28.38 -30.15
CA LEU A 581 -17.37 28.22 -31.38
C LEU A 581 -18.18 27.55 -32.52
N GLY A 582 -19.37 27.02 -32.25
CA GLY A 582 -20.27 26.45 -33.26
C GLY A 582 -19.64 25.33 -34.11
N ILE A 583 -18.77 24.50 -33.49
CA ILE A 583 -17.98 23.49 -34.19
C ILE A 583 -18.91 22.39 -34.71
N PRO A 584 -18.82 22.03 -36.01
CA PRO A 584 -19.58 20.95 -36.60
C PRO A 584 -19.30 19.61 -35.88
N GLU A 585 -20.29 18.73 -35.85
CA GLU A 585 -20.07 17.36 -35.35
C GLU A 585 -19.03 16.62 -36.21
N GLY A 586 -18.20 15.82 -35.53
CA GLY A 586 -17.15 15.02 -36.18
C GLY A 586 -15.84 15.75 -36.46
N GLN A 587 -15.74 17.05 -36.17
CA GLN A 587 -14.51 17.81 -36.38
C GLN A 587 -13.57 17.76 -35.15
N GLU A 588 -12.36 17.30 -35.38
CA GLU A 588 -11.27 17.30 -34.39
C GLU A 588 -10.79 18.74 -34.14
N ILE A 589 -10.51 19.03 -32.86
CA ILE A 589 -9.95 20.33 -32.46
C ILE A 589 -8.60 20.10 -31.85
N GLU A 590 -7.57 20.59 -32.49
CA GLU A 590 -6.21 20.63 -32.00
C GLU A 590 -5.85 22.07 -31.62
N HIS A 591 -5.78 22.37 -30.33
CA HIS A 591 -5.39 23.70 -29.87
C HIS A 591 -4.60 23.64 -28.57
N LYS A 592 -3.44 24.31 -28.52
CA LYS A 592 -2.54 24.33 -27.36
C LYS A 592 -3.20 24.79 -26.06
N SER A 593 -4.20 25.69 -26.13
CA SER A 593 -4.90 26.17 -24.95
C SER A 593 -5.78 25.09 -24.32
N LEU A 594 -6.32 24.15 -25.11
CA LEU A 594 -7.11 23.02 -24.62
C LEU A 594 -6.21 22.02 -23.87
N THR A 595 -5.11 21.63 -24.49
CA THR A 595 -4.10 20.78 -23.80
C THR A 595 -3.64 21.42 -22.48
N SER A 596 -3.38 22.74 -22.48
CA SER A 596 -2.99 23.45 -21.26
C SER A 596 -4.09 23.48 -20.19
N ALA A 597 -5.35 23.57 -20.59
CA ALA A 597 -6.47 23.53 -19.67
C ALA A 597 -6.64 22.13 -19.03
N ILE A 598 -6.48 21.08 -19.84
CA ILE A 598 -6.51 19.68 -19.37
C ILE A 598 -5.37 19.44 -18.38
N GLU A 599 -4.14 19.86 -18.70
CA GLU A 599 -3.00 19.77 -17.78
C GLU A 599 -3.25 20.53 -16.46
N THR A 600 -4.00 21.64 -16.51
CA THR A 600 -4.37 22.39 -15.30
C THR A 600 -5.38 21.61 -14.47
N ALA A 601 -6.33 20.93 -15.11
CA ALA A 601 -7.26 20.03 -14.44
C ALA A 601 -6.53 18.86 -13.76
N GLN A 602 -5.64 18.20 -14.48
CA GLN A 602 -4.79 17.13 -13.91
C GLN A 602 -4.00 17.60 -12.69
N LYS A 603 -3.37 18.79 -12.76
CA LYS A 603 -2.65 19.37 -11.61
C LYS A 603 -3.54 19.60 -10.39
N LYS A 604 -4.80 19.97 -10.59
CA LYS A 604 -5.73 20.10 -9.46
C LYS A 604 -6.03 18.76 -8.81
N ILE A 605 -6.21 17.71 -9.61
CA ILE A 605 -6.44 16.35 -9.10
C ILE A 605 -5.18 15.84 -8.38
N GLU A 606 -4.00 15.97 -9.01
CA GLU A 606 -2.72 15.62 -8.41
C GLU A 606 -2.56 16.28 -7.02
N ASN A 607 -2.83 17.57 -6.92
CA ASN A 607 -2.76 18.31 -5.65
C ASN A 607 -3.81 17.84 -4.62
N ASN A 608 -5.03 17.54 -5.06
CA ASN A 608 -6.07 17.00 -4.16
C ASN A 608 -5.66 15.62 -3.63
N ASN A 609 -5.23 14.75 -4.52
CA ASN A 609 -4.75 13.42 -4.14
C ASN A 609 -3.52 13.48 -3.22
N PHE A 610 -2.61 14.40 -3.44
CA PHE A 610 -1.51 14.68 -2.52
C PHE A 610 -2.02 15.12 -1.14
N GLY A 611 -3.01 16.02 -1.10
CA GLY A 611 -3.65 16.43 0.15
C GLY A 611 -4.26 15.26 0.92
N ILE A 612 -4.95 14.36 0.23
CA ILE A 612 -5.53 13.15 0.84
C ILE A 612 -4.43 12.24 1.42
N ARG A 613 -3.36 11.97 0.65
CA ARG A 613 -2.23 11.16 1.15
C ARG A 613 -1.50 11.80 2.32
N LYS A 614 -1.35 13.13 2.29
CA LYS A 614 -0.74 13.87 3.40
C LYS A 614 -1.60 13.79 4.66
N ASN A 615 -2.91 13.98 4.54
CA ASN A 615 -3.82 13.83 5.66
C ASN A 615 -3.77 12.41 6.24
N LEU A 616 -3.79 11.39 5.39
CA LEU A 616 -3.65 9.99 5.82
C LEU A 616 -2.36 9.79 6.64
N LEU A 617 -1.25 10.34 6.16
CA LEU A 617 0.04 10.25 6.85
C LEU A 617 0.03 10.97 8.20
N GLU A 618 -0.57 12.17 8.29
CA GLU A 618 -0.64 12.93 9.55
C GLU A 618 -1.46 12.21 10.62
N TYR A 619 -2.54 11.53 10.23
CA TYR A 619 -3.30 10.66 11.14
C TYR A 619 -2.53 9.40 11.52
N ASP A 620 -1.89 8.71 10.56
CA ASP A 620 -1.12 7.50 10.83
C ASP A 620 0.17 7.78 11.61
N ARG A 621 0.66 9.03 11.63
CA ARG A 621 1.83 9.40 12.42
C ARG A 621 1.64 9.14 13.91
N VAL A 622 0.44 9.43 14.45
CA VAL A 622 0.11 9.15 15.85
C VAL A 622 0.20 7.65 16.11
N MET A 623 -0.45 6.86 15.23
CA MET A 623 -0.39 5.40 15.33
C MET A 623 1.03 4.86 15.13
N SER A 624 1.85 5.52 14.30
CA SER A 624 3.22 5.09 14.04
C SER A 624 4.12 5.25 15.27
N GLU A 625 4.00 6.38 15.98
CA GLU A 625 4.74 6.63 17.23
C GLU A 625 4.35 5.62 18.31
N GLN A 626 3.07 5.34 18.48
CA GLN A 626 2.55 4.34 19.41
C GLN A 626 2.97 2.92 19.03
N ARG A 627 2.91 2.58 17.74
CA ARG A 627 3.33 1.28 17.20
C ARG A 627 4.80 1.00 17.48
N GLU A 628 5.67 1.99 17.30
CA GLU A 628 7.09 1.86 17.56
C GLU A 628 7.36 1.46 19.02
N ILE A 629 6.70 2.10 19.97
CA ILE A 629 6.81 1.80 21.40
C ILE A 629 6.38 0.34 21.67
N ILE A 630 5.20 -0.05 21.20
CA ILE A 630 4.64 -1.39 21.45
C ILE A 630 5.48 -2.48 20.77
N TYR A 631 5.94 -2.24 19.55
CA TYR A 631 6.74 -3.21 18.81
C TYR A 631 8.13 -3.38 19.38
N ASP A 632 8.72 -2.32 19.96
CA ASP A 632 9.99 -2.43 20.67
C ASP A 632 9.85 -3.24 21.97
N GLU A 633 8.80 -3.00 22.74
CA GLU A 633 8.52 -3.84 23.92
C GLU A 633 8.32 -5.30 23.55
N ARG A 634 7.53 -5.58 22.49
CA ARG A 634 7.35 -6.94 21.96
C ARG A 634 8.68 -7.59 21.55
N ARG A 635 9.51 -6.85 20.85
CA ARG A 635 10.81 -7.33 20.37
C ARG A 635 11.72 -7.74 21.52
N ARG A 636 11.74 -6.97 22.61
CA ARG A 636 12.48 -7.32 23.83
C ARG A 636 12.00 -8.63 24.45
N VAL A 637 10.69 -8.83 24.52
CA VAL A 637 10.09 -10.10 24.99
C VAL A 637 10.47 -11.27 24.09
N LEU A 638 10.37 -11.10 22.76
CA LEU A 638 10.71 -12.13 21.77
C LEU A 638 12.22 -12.48 21.78
N ASN A 639 13.08 -11.50 22.06
CA ASN A 639 14.52 -11.73 22.18
C ASN A 639 14.91 -12.48 23.45
N GLY A 640 13.95 -12.79 24.33
CA GLY A 640 14.19 -13.55 25.55
C GLY A 640 14.81 -12.73 26.67
N GLU A 641 14.69 -11.39 26.62
CA GLU A 641 15.13 -10.54 27.72
C GLU A 641 14.38 -10.88 29.01
N SER A 642 15.05 -10.74 30.14
CA SER A 642 14.39 -10.88 31.43
C SER A 642 13.43 -9.71 31.63
N MET A 643 12.16 -9.99 31.81
CA MET A 643 11.13 -8.97 32.06
C MET A 643 10.97 -8.68 33.57
N ARG A 644 11.79 -9.28 34.42
CA ARG A 644 11.68 -9.16 35.88
C ARG A 644 11.62 -7.71 36.34
N ASP A 645 12.59 -6.90 35.94
CA ASP A 645 12.66 -5.50 36.37
C ASP A 645 11.49 -4.68 35.84
N VAL A 646 10.98 -5.01 34.64
CA VAL A 646 9.80 -4.39 34.06
C VAL A 646 8.56 -4.75 34.88
N ILE A 647 8.40 -6.02 35.26
CA ILE A 647 7.26 -6.48 36.11
C ILE A 647 7.32 -5.83 37.49
N TYR A 648 8.50 -5.77 38.11
CA TYR A 648 8.67 -5.08 39.41
C TYR A 648 8.31 -3.61 39.31
N LYS A 649 8.70 -2.94 38.24
CA LYS A 649 8.30 -1.55 37.99
C LYS A 649 6.77 -1.45 37.82
N MET A 650 6.14 -2.34 37.05
CA MET A 650 4.68 -2.34 36.90
C MET A 650 3.98 -2.49 38.24
N ILE A 651 4.43 -3.41 39.09
CA ILE A 651 3.86 -3.65 40.44
C ILE A 651 4.00 -2.39 41.29
N THR A 652 5.16 -1.75 41.31
CA THR A 652 5.41 -0.53 42.10
C THR A 652 4.63 0.67 41.58
N ASP A 653 4.53 0.83 40.26
CA ASP A 653 3.75 1.92 39.63
C ASP A 653 2.26 1.79 39.96
N ILE A 654 1.70 0.58 39.90
CA ILE A 654 0.28 0.31 40.24
C ILE A 654 0.02 0.62 41.70
N ALA A 655 0.87 0.14 42.63
CA ALA A 655 0.71 0.41 44.05
C ALA A 655 0.77 1.95 44.33
N GLU A 656 1.66 2.69 43.67
CA GLU A 656 1.78 4.13 43.78
C GLU A 656 0.56 4.86 43.24
N ASN A 657 0.12 4.47 42.02
CA ASN A 657 -1.02 5.09 41.35
C ASN A 657 -2.33 4.91 42.14
N CYS A 658 -2.57 3.72 42.72
CA CYS A 658 -3.73 3.50 43.56
C CYS A 658 -3.77 4.44 44.77
N VAL A 659 -2.62 4.73 45.39
CA VAL A 659 -2.53 5.69 46.49
C VAL A 659 -2.76 7.12 46.00
N ASP A 660 -2.25 7.46 44.82
CA ASP A 660 -2.41 8.82 44.25
C ASP A 660 -3.86 9.16 43.91
N ILE A 661 -4.61 8.18 43.43
CA ILE A 661 -6.04 8.33 43.09
C ILE A 661 -6.89 8.45 44.35
N SER A 662 -6.66 7.60 45.32
CA SER A 662 -7.55 7.47 46.51
C SER A 662 -7.21 8.40 47.67
N ILE A 663 -6.01 9.01 47.69
CA ILE A 663 -5.56 9.81 48.82
C ILE A 663 -5.05 11.19 48.32
N ASN A 664 -5.67 12.25 48.79
CA ASN A 664 -5.23 13.65 48.55
C ASN A 664 -3.95 13.98 49.30
N ASP A 665 -3.07 14.82 48.71
CA ASP A 665 -1.76 15.14 49.26
C ASP A 665 -1.79 15.85 50.61
N ASP A 666 -2.83 16.65 50.86
CA ASP A 666 -3.00 17.48 52.06
C ASP A 666 -3.96 16.86 53.13
N ALA A 667 -4.46 15.63 52.91
CA ALA A 667 -5.42 14.98 53.76
C ALA A 667 -4.76 14.30 55.00
N ASP A 668 -5.36 14.42 56.16
CA ASP A 668 -4.98 13.64 57.35
C ASP A 668 -5.41 12.18 57.19
N VAL A 669 -4.74 11.27 57.90
CA VAL A 669 -4.99 9.80 57.77
C VAL A 669 -6.46 9.41 58.03
N GLU A 670 -7.15 10.20 58.85
CA GLU A 670 -8.56 10.00 59.21
C GLU A 670 -9.50 10.34 58.04
N GLU A 671 -9.03 11.12 57.07
CA GLU A 671 -9.74 11.56 55.85
C GLU A 671 -9.41 10.71 54.64
N TRP A 672 -8.45 9.74 54.75
CA TRP A 672 -8.06 8.89 53.68
C TRP A 672 -9.15 7.85 53.32
N ASP A 673 -9.47 7.74 52.01
CA ASP A 673 -10.45 6.76 51.54
C ASP A 673 -9.80 5.39 51.34
N PHE A 674 -9.67 4.66 52.47
CA PHE A 674 -9.17 3.28 52.44
C PHE A 674 -10.10 2.31 51.70
N LYS A 675 -11.38 2.65 51.58
CA LYS A 675 -12.34 1.80 50.86
C LYS A 675 -12.06 1.88 49.35
N GLU A 676 -11.87 3.09 48.85
CA GLU A 676 -11.49 3.31 47.43
C GLU A 676 -10.11 2.73 47.15
N LEU A 677 -9.09 2.98 47.99
CA LEU A 677 -7.77 2.39 47.87
C LEU A 677 -7.82 0.86 47.77
N ASN A 678 -8.56 0.19 48.66
CA ASN A 678 -8.68 -1.25 48.63
C ASN A 678 -9.48 -1.74 47.39
N ALA A 679 -10.46 -1.01 46.95
CA ALA A 679 -11.23 -1.34 45.76
C ALA A 679 -10.38 -1.28 44.48
N LEU A 680 -9.41 -0.37 44.40
CA LEU A 680 -8.47 -0.25 43.26
C LEU A 680 -7.29 -1.24 43.36
N LEU A 681 -6.72 -1.41 44.53
CA LEU A 681 -5.47 -2.17 44.72
C LEU A 681 -5.69 -3.68 44.75
N LEU A 682 -6.65 -4.18 45.59
CA LEU A 682 -6.77 -5.61 45.87
C LEU A 682 -7.19 -6.49 44.68
N PRO A 683 -7.97 -6.03 43.71
CA PRO A 683 -8.26 -6.80 42.50
C PRO A 683 -7.04 -7.14 41.68
N THR A 684 -6.02 -6.26 41.71
CA THR A 684 -4.81 -6.37 40.91
C THR A 684 -3.65 -6.98 41.71
N ILE A 685 -3.37 -6.46 42.92
CA ILE A 685 -2.33 -6.95 43.81
C ILE A 685 -3.01 -7.50 45.06
N PRO A 686 -3.05 -8.83 45.32
CA PRO A 686 -3.80 -9.44 46.39
C PRO A 686 -3.09 -9.29 47.75
N LEU A 687 -2.92 -8.05 48.19
CA LEU A 687 -2.40 -7.71 49.51
C LEU A 687 -3.51 -7.91 50.58
N GLN A 688 -3.12 -7.83 51.83
CA GLN A 688 -4.11 -7.71 52.92
C GLN A 688 -4.76 -6.33 52.85
N PRO A 689 -6.06 -6.19 53.18
CA PRO A 689 -6.74 -4.90 53.17
C PRO A 689 -5.97 -3.82 53.95
N VAL A 690 -5.84 -2.66 53.36
CA VAL A 690 -5.20 -1.48 53.99
C VAL A 690 -6.23 -0.84 54.93
N THR A 691 -5.87 -0.67 56.20
CA THR A 691 -6.67 0.02 57.21
C THR A 691 -5.83 1.06 57.90
N ALA A 692 -6.47 2.00 58.60
CA ALA A 692 -5.76 3.07 59.33
C ALA A 692 -4.75 2.51 60.36
N GLU A 693 -5.11 1.36 61.02
CA GLU A 693 -4.27 0.68 62.01
C GLU A 693 -2.99 0.08 61.40
N ARG A 694 -3.01 -0.22 60.12
CA ARG A 694 -1.90 -0.84 59.39
C ARG A 694 -0.90 0.17 58.83
N VAL A 695 -1.25 1.44 58.79
CA VAL A 695 -0.37 2.51 58.30
C VAL A 695 0.76 2.77 59.30
N GLN A 696 1.99 2.46 58.93
CA GLN A 696 3.16 2.60 59.86
C GLN A 696 3.51 4.06 60.12
N LYS A 697 3.33 4.94 59.14
CA LYS A 697 3.58 6.38 59.26
C LYS A 697 2.47 7.16 58.57
N PRO A 698 1.90 8.18 59.22
CA PRO A 698 0.76 8.96 58.67
C PRO A 698 1.20 9.96 57.63
N LYS A 699 1.80 9.49 56.54
CA LYS A 699 2.19 10.29 55.36
C LYS A 699 1.96 9.49 54.09
N LYS A 700 1.37 10.13 53.11
CA LYS A 700 1.08 9.55 51.80
C LYS A 700 2.30 8.84 51.17
N ASN A 701 3.45 9.53 51.12
CA ASN A 701 4.69 8.99 50.58
C ASN A 701 5.21 7.74 51.37
N SER A 702 4.95 7.69 52.67
CA SER A 702 5.32 6.53 53.48
C SER A 702 4.41 5.34 53.23
N LEU A 703 3.13 5.59 52.99
CA LEU A 703 2.18 4.53 52.58
C LEU A 703 2.54 3.99 51.21
N LYS A 704 2.84 4.87 50.24
CA LYS A 704 3.34 4.44 48.91
C LYS A 704 4.54 3.51 49.03
N GLN A 705 5.54 3.90 49.81
CA GLN A 705 6.74 3.08 50.00
C GLN A 705 6.41 1.75 50.70
N GLN A 706 5.56 1.75 51.71
CA GLN A 706 5.14 0.56 52.41
C GLN A 706 4.43 -0.43 51.48
N LEU A 707 3.46 0.03 50.70
CA LEU A 707 2.71 -0.81 49.75
C LEU A 707 3.59 -1.32 48.63
N LYS A 708 4.53 -0.51 48.11
CA LYS A 708 5.52 -0.96 47.12
C LYS A 708 6.34 -2.14 47.68
N GLU A 709 6.90 -1.99 48.86
CA GLU A 709 7.73 -3.04 49.50
C GLU A 709 6.92 -4.32 49.77
N GLU A 710 5.68 -4.18 50.26
CA GLU A 710 4.79 -5.31 50.50
C GLU A 710 4.40 -6.04 49.22
N ALA A 711 4.10 -5.27 48.13
CA ALA A 711 3.74 -5.82 46.84
C ALA A 711 4.91 -6.57 46.18
N VAL A 712 6.11 -5.99 46.26
CA VAL A 712 7.34 -6.64 45.79
C VAL A 712 7.63 -7.93 46.53
N LYS A 713 7.56 -7.89 47.87
CA LYS A 713 7.76 -9.12 48.71
C LYS A 713 6.73 -10.20 48.39
N LEU A 714 5.48 -9.82 48.14
CA LEU A 714 4.45 -10.76 47.74
C LEU A 714 4.80 -11.42 46.41
N TYR A 715 5.31 -10.65 45.46
CA TYR A 715 5.72 -11.19 44.15
C TYR A 715 6.97 -12.08 44.29
N GLU A 716 7.96 -11.70 45.09
CA GLU A 716 9.14 -12.54 45.40
C GLU A 716 8.70 -13.89 46.03
N SER A 717 7.70 -13.88 46.91
CA SER A 717 7.13 -15.11 47.43
C SER A 717 6.48 -15.95 46.36
N LYS A 718 5.85 -15.29 45.36
CA LYS A 718 5.24 -15.95 44.21
C LYS A 718 6.32 -16.55 43.27
N GLU A 719 7.41 -15.84 43.04
CA GLU A 719 8.58 -16.34 42.28
C GLU A 719 9.13 -17.63 42.96
N ALA A 720 9.23 -17.63 44.27
CA ALA A 720 9.78 -18.75 45.04
C ALA A 720 8.90 -20.03 45.01
N GLU A 721 7.62 -19.93 44.62
CA GLU A 721 6.76 -21.10 44.42
C GLU A 721 7.21 -21.96 43.22
N PHE A 722 7.93 -21.37 42.24
CA PHE A 722 8.36 -22.08 41.02
C PHE A 722 9.69 -22.81 41.23
N PRO A 723 9.75 -24.11 40.87
CA PRO A 723 10.96 -24.92 41.09
C PRO A 723 12.21 -24.43 40.29
N GLU A 724 11.95 -23.87 39.10
CA GLU A 724 12.99 -23.37 38.21
C GLU A 724 12.79 -21.87 37.97
N PRO A 725 13.82 -21.03 38.26
CA PRO A 725 13.71 -19.59 38.02
C PRO A 725 13.37 -19.21 36.57
N GLU A 726 13.79 -20.00 35.59
CA GLU A 726 13.51 -19.72 34.18
C GLU A 726 12.04 -19.98 33.80
N ALA A 727 11.36 -20.88 34.52
CA ALA A 727 9.95 -21.18 34.27
C ALA A 727 9.07 -19.95 34.51
N ILE A 728 9.30 -19.20 35.60
CA ILE A 728 8.52 -17.98 35.84
C ILE A 728 8.91 -16.87 34.85
N ARG A 729 10.18 -16.79 34.41
CA ARG A 729 10.61 -15.82 33.39
C ARG A 729 9.88 -16.07 32.06
N GLU A 730 9.73 -17.34 31.65
CA GLU A 730 8.96 -17.65 30.45
C GLU A 730 7.46 -17.30 30.62
N ILE A 731 6.91 -17.58 31.78
CA ILE A 731 5.51 -17.22 32.08
C ILE A 731 5.30 -15.70 32.03
N GLU A 732 6.22 -14.91 32.58
CA GLU A 732 6.20 -13.45 32.47
C GLU A 732 6.18 -13.00 31.01
N ARG A 733 7.06 -13.56 30.18
CA ARG A 733 7.13 -13.28 28.74
C ARG A 733 5.82 -13.64 28.02
N VAL A 734 5.27 -14.81 28.30
CA VAL A 734 4.03 -15.29 27.66
C VAL A 734 2.84 -14.42 28.04
N ILE A 735 2.68 -14.12 29.32
CA ILE A 735 1.56 -13.31 29.82
C ILE A 735 1.66 -11.88 29.26
N LEU A 736 2.84 -11.27 29.37
CA LEU A 736 3.06 -9.92 28.91
C LEU A 736 2.77 -9.81 27.40
N LEU A 737 3.31 -10.74 26.60
CA LEU A 737 3.07 -10.77 25.15
C LEU A 737 1.58 -10.90 24.82
N LYS A 738 0.88 -11.80 25.47
CA LYS A 738 -0.55 -12.04 25.25
C LYS A 738 -1.41 -10.81 25.61
N VAL A 739 -1.07 -10.13 26.70
CA VAL A 739 -1.79 -8.92 27.14
C VAL A 739 -1.50 -7.76 26.19
N ILE A 740 -0.23 -7.53 25.84
CA ILE A 740 0.16 -6.49 24.87
C ILE A 740 -0.60 -6.70 23.56
N ASP A 741 -0.55 -7.91 22.99
CA ASP A 741 -1.18 -8.20 21.68
C ASP A 741 -2.67 -7.92 21.71
N ARG A 742 -3.37 -8.37 22.75
CA ARG A 742 -4.81 -8.16 22.87
C ARG A 742 -5.14 -6.68 22.97
N LYS A 743 -4.50 -5.97 23.91
CA LYS A 743 -4.77 -4.55 24.15
C LYS A 743 -4.40 -3.68 22.96
N TRP A 744 -3.29 -4.00 22.28
CA TRP A 744 -2.88 -3.29 21.09
C TRP A 744 -3.87 -3.48 19.93
N MET A 745 -4.38 -4.71 19.70
CA MET A 745 -5.39 -4.95 18.67
C MET A 745 -6.71 -4.23 18.98
N ASP A 746 -7.11 -4.15 20.26
CA ASP A 746 -8.29 -3.39 20.65
C ASP A 746 -8.07 -1.89 20.42
N HIS A 747 -6.88 -1.37 20.78
CA HIS A 747 -6.52 0.04 20.60
C HIS A 747 -6.49 0.45 19.12
N ILE A 748 -6.00 -0.39 18.21
CA ILE A 748 -6.04 -0.11 16.76
C ILE A 748 -7.48 0.10 16.30
N ASP A 749 -8.39 -0.75 16.74
CA ASP A 749 -9.81 -0.66 16.41
C ASP A 749 -10.46 0.61 16.98
N ASP A 750 -10.16 0.94 18.24
CA ASP A 750 -10.64 2.16 18.91
C ASP A 750 -10.12 3.44 18.21
N MET A 751 -8.87 3.45 17.79
CA MET A 751 -8.28 4.55 17.05
C MET A 751 -8.87 4.70 15.64
N ASP A 752 -9.21 3.61 14.97
CA ASP A 752 -9.92 3.64 13.70
C ASP A 752 -11.34 4.21 13.87
N GLN A 753 -12.05 3.84 14.94
CA GLN A 753 -13.37 4.40 15.27
C GLN A 753 -13.26 5.90 15.61
N LEU A 754 -12.27 6.31 16.39
CA LEU A 754 -12.02 7.72 16.69
C LEU A 754 -11.79 8.53 15.40
N ARG A 755 -10.98 8.02 14.47
CA ARG A 755 -10.69 8.68 13.19
C ARG A 755 -11.95 8.91 12.36
N GLN A 756 -12.89 7.96 12.35
CA GLN A 756 -14.14 8.08 11.62
C GLN A 756 -15.07 9.16 12.21
N GLY A 757 -15.11 9.28 13.55
CA GLY A 757 -15.96 10.25 14.24
C GLY A 757 -15.39 11.66 14.36
N ILE A 758 -14.05 11.79 14.35
CA ILE A 758 -13.37 13.05 14.70
C ILE A 758 -13.67 14.21 13.72
N GLY A 759 -14.01 13.89 12.47
CA GLY A 759 -14.35 14.89 11.45
C GLY A 759 -15.52 15.79 11.84
N LEU A 760 -16.42 15.32 12.68
CA LEU A 760 -17.54 16.09 13.19
C LEU A 760 -17.12 17.25 14.11
N GLN A 761 -15.93 17.18 14.70
CA GLN A 761 -15.39 18.24 15.55
C GLN A 761 -15.12 19.55 14.77
N ALA A 762 -14.96 19.47 13.45
CA ALA A 762 -14.81 20.63 12.59
C ALA A 762 -16.03 21.57 12.66
N TYR A 763 -17.25 21.06 12.88
CA TYR A 763 -18.45 21.87 13.09
C TYR A 763 -18.39 22.68 14.39
N GLY A 764 -17.62 22.21 15.39
CA GLY A 764 -17.33 22.93 16.65
C GLY A 764 -16.16 23.90 16.57
N ASN A 765 -15.64 24.24 15.39
CA ASN A 765 -14.44 25.05 15.16
C ASN A 765 -13.17 24.50 15.84
N ARG A 766 -13.09 23.19 16.04
CA ARG A 766 -11.89 22.52 16.51
C ARG A 766 -11.18 21.86 15.34
N ASP A 767 -9.84 21.85 15.37
CA ASP A 767 -9.06 21.15 14.36
C ASP A 767 -9.14 19.63 14.60
N PRO A 768 -9.76 18.85 13.69
CA PRO A 768 -9.92 17.41 13.88
C PRO A 768 -8.61 16.66 14.11
N LEU A 769 -7.50 17.10 13.50
CA LEU A 769 -6.21 16.46 13.67
C LEU A 769 -5.64 16.68 15.07
N VAL A 770 -5.82 17.87 15.63
CA VAL A 770 -5.37 18.18 16.99
C VAL A 770 -6.18 17.38 18.01
N GLU A 771 -7.50 17.33 17.86
CA GLU A 771 -8.38 16.54 18.73
C GLU A 771 -8.07 15.04 18.63
N TYR A 772 -7.81 14.53 17.42
CA TYR A 772 -7.39 13.16 17.22
C TYR A 772 -6.07 12.84 17.94
N LYS A 773 -5.09 13.73 17.87
CA LYS A 773 -3.82 13.56 18.58
C LYS A 773 -4.03 13.53 20.09
N MET A 774 -4.78 14.47 20.64
CA MET A 774 -5.04 14.53 22.09
C MET A 774 -5.76 13.27 22.59
N SER A 775 -6.89 12.93 21.99
CA SER A 775 -7.64 11.74 22.38
C SER A 775 -6.85 10.44 22.15
N GLY A 776 -6.09 10.37 21.06
CA GLY A 776 -5.26 9.22 20.77
C GLY A 776 -4.13 8.99 21.78
N TYR A 777 -3.53 10.05 22.33
CA TYR A 777 -2.54 9.93 23.40
C TYR A 777 -3.20 9.54 24.74
N GLU A 778 -4.36 10.08 25.07
CA GLU A 778 -5.12 9.70 26.27
C GLU A 778 -5.50 8.20 26.23
N MET A 779 -6.03 7.74 25.10
CA MET A 779 -6.37 6.33 24.89
C MET A 779 -5.15 5.40 24.95
N PHE A 780 -4.00 5.85 24.46
CA PHE A 780 -2.74 5.10 24.52
C PHE A 780 -2.23 4.98 25.95
N ASP A 781 -2.28 6.06 26.72
CA ASP A 781 -1.90 6.05 28.14
C ASP A 781 -2.81 5.13 28.96
N GLU A 782 -4.11 5.18 28.71
CA GLU A 782 -5.07 4.25 29.32
C GLU A 782 -4.78 2.81 28.94
N MET A 783 -4.51 2.52 27.67
CA MET A 783 -4.14 1.19 27.20
C MET A 783 -2.86 0.69 27.87
N THR A 784 -1.84 1.50 27.99
CA THR A 784 -0.57 1.12 28.63
C THR A 784 -0.75 0.84 30.13
N GLN A 785 -1.59 1.61 30.80
CA GLN A 785 -1.96 1.36 32.20
C GLN A 785 -2.74 0.03 32.32
N ASN A 786 -3.69 -0.21 31.44
CA ASN A 786 -4.45 -1.47 31.39
C ASN A 786 -3.52 -2.68 31.13
N ILE A 787 -2.48 -2.54 30.30
CA ILE A 787 -1.48 -3.61 30.09
C ILE A 787 -0.78 -3.94 31.40
N LYS A 788 -0.32 -2.92 32.16
CA LYS A 788 0.36 -3.12 33.43
C LYS A 788 -0.55 -3.84 34.44
N GLU A 789 -1.76 -3.36 34.64
CA GLU A 789 -2.71 -3.90 35.62
C GLU A 789 -3.12 -5.33 35.28
N GLU A 790 -3.43 -5.61 34.01
CA GLU A 790 -3.84 -6.96 33.61
C GLU A 790 -2.68 -7.96 33.68
N THR A 791 -1.48 -7.55 33.29
CA THR A 791 -0.28 -8.38 33.39
C THR A 791 0.00 -8.74 34.83
N VAL A 792 0.03 -7.77 35.74
CA VAL A 792 0.30 -7.97 37.17
C VAL A 792 -0.81 -8.83 37.79
N ARG A 793 -2.07 -8.56 37.49
CA ARG A 793 -3.23 -9.35 37.97
C ARG A 793 -3.15 -10.82 37.58
N LEU A 794 -2.74 -11.10 36.33
CA LEU A 794 -2.60 -12.46 35.83
C LEU A 794 -1.43 -13.18 36.50
N LEU A 795 -0.28 -12.51 36.66
CA LEU A 795 0.92 -13.05 37.28
C LEU A 795 0.67 -13.46 38.74
N PHE A 796 -0.06 -12.68 39.54
CA PHE A 796 -0.40 -13.06 40.91
C PHE A 796 -1.40 -14.22 41.01
N ARG A 797 -2.23 -14.46 39.98
CA ARG A 797 -3.28 -15.50 39.98
C ARG A 797 -2.84 -16.83 39.39
N ILE A 798 -1.67 -16.90 38.75
CA ILE A 798 -1.20 -18.11 38.09
C ILE A 798 -0.91 -19.23 39.10
N LYS A 799 -1.24 -20.48 38.73
CA LYS A 799 -0.95 -21.67 39.53
C LYS A 799 0.04 -22.57 38.81
N ILE A 800 0.89 -23.26 39.56
CA ILE A 800 2.00 -24.10 39.05
C ILE A 800 1.54 -25.23 38.12
N GLU A 801 0.31 -25.70 38.27
CA GLU A 801 -0.25 -26.82 37.48
C GLU A 801 -0.69 -26.42 36.06
N GLN A 802 -0.65 -25.14 35.67
CA GLN A 802 -1.07 -24.68 34.37
C GLN A 802 0.14 -24.63 33.41
N LYS A 803 0.16 -25.49 32.38
CA LYS A 803 1.03 -25.31 31.23
C LYS A 803 0.58 -24.03 30.50
N VAL A 804 1.37 -23.00 30.59
CA VAL A 804 1.15 -21.76 29.85
C VAL A 804 1.93 -21.86 28.56
N GLU A 805 1.21 -22.01 27.46
CA GLU A 805 1.79 -21.99 26.10
C GLU A 805 1.47 -20.67 25.43
N ARG A 806 2.35 -20.22 24.53
CA ARG A 806 2.10 -19.04 23.71
C ARG A 806 1.01 -19.36 22.70
N GLU A 807 -0.05 -18.58 22.69
CA GLU A 807 -1.15 -18.70 21.75
C GLU A 807 -1.36 -17.38 21.03
N GLN A 808 -1.62 -17.44 19.72
CA GLN A 808 -2.04 -16.26 18.98
C GLN A 808 -3.42 -15.78 19.49
N VAL A 809 -3.49 -14.50 19.83
CA VAL A 809 -4.70 -13.85 20.35
C VAL A 809 -5.80 -13.79 19.30
N ALA A 810 -5.43 -13.65 18.03
CA ALA A 810 -6.37 -13.62 16.91
C ALA A 810 -5.85 -14.41 15.71
N LYS A 811 -6.77 -15.03 14.95
CA LYS A 811 -6.44 -15.69 13.69
C LYS A 811 -6.55 -14.71 12.56
N VAL A 812 -5.49 -14.57 11.80
CA VAL A 812 -5.47 -13.80 10.56
C VAL A 812 -6.45 -14.45 9.57
N THR A 813 -7.36 -13.67 9.02
CA THR A 813 -8.35 -14.13 8.04
C THR A 813 -8.07 -13.61 6.64
N GLY A 814 -7.26 -12.57 6.49
CA GLY A 814 -6.85 -12.00 5.21
C GLY A 814 -6.04 -10.73 5.35
N THR A 815 -5.55 -10.26 4.22
CA THR A 815 -4.88 -8.97 4.06
C THR A 815 -5.65 -8.13 3.04
N ASN A 816 -5.58 -6.81 3.14
CA ASN A 816 -6.31 -5.93 2.23
C ASN A 816 -5.69 -5.82 0.83
N LYS A 817 -4.48 -6.34 0.64
CA LYS A 817 -3.74 -6.31 -0.62
C LYS A 817 -3.27 -7.72 -1.06
N ASP A 818 -4.00 -8.77 -0.66
CA ASP A 818 -3.64 -10.14 -0.99
C ASP A 818 -3.84 -10.39 -2.49
N ASP A 819 -2.74 -10.36 -3.24
CA ASP A 819 -2.67 -10.74 -4.65
C ASP A 819 -2.66 -12.26 -4.82
N SER A 820 -3.11 -13.04 -3.82
CA SER A 820 -3.21 -14.48 -3.97
C SER A 820 -4.03 -14.76 -5.22
N LEU A 821 -3.32 -15.08 -6.30
CA LEU A 821 -3.84 -15.75 -7.48
C LEU A 821 -4.90 -16.73 -6.97
N ALA A 822 -6.13 -16.59 -7.46
CA ALA A 822 -7.16 -17.57 -7.26
C ALA A 822 -6.47 -18.93 -7.37
N LYS A 823 -6.40 -19.66 -6.25
CA LYS A 823 -5.89 -21.03 -6.26
C LYS A 823 -6.53 -21.64 -7.48
N ALA A 824 -5.72 -22.03 -8.46
CA ALA A 824 -6.20 -22.60 -9.71
C ALA A 824 -7.34 -23.53 -9.32
N PRO A 825 -8.53 -23.39 -9.89
CA PRO A 825 -9.68 -24.10 -9.40
C PRO A 825 -9.23 -25.54 -9.26
N LYS A 826 -9.16 -26.04 -8.01
CA LYS A 826 -8.92 -27.44 -7.79
C LYS A 826 -9.94 -28.05 -8.70
N LYS A 827 -9.49 -28.64 -9.84
CA LYS A 827 -10.32 -29.48 -10.66
C LYS A 827 -11.00 -30.37 -9.65
N ARG A 828 -12.25 -30.08 -9.32
CA ARG A 828 -13.06 -31.05 -8.64
C ARG A 828 -12.98 -32.22 -9.58
N GLU A 829 -12.23 -33.24 -9.21
CA GLU A 829 -12.42 -34.60 -9.70
C GLU A 829 -13.80 -35.09 -9.23
N ASN A 830 -14.84 -34.35 -9.58
CA ASN A 830 -16.15 -34.88 -9.76
C ASN A 830 -16.07 -35.54 -11.14
N THR A 831 -15.37 -36.64 -11.19
CA THR A 831 -15.70 -37.71 -12.15
C THR A 831 -17.15 -38.01 -11.91
N LYS A 832 -18.06 -37.41 -12.70
CA LYS A 832 -19.42 -37.90 -12.81
C LYS A 832 -19.25 -39.32 -13.26
N ILE A 833 -19.43 -40.28 -12.34
CA ILE A 833 -19.37 -41.70 -12.62
C ILE A 833 -20.63 -41.99 -13.38
N TYR A 834 -20.48 -42.29 -14.67
CA TYR A 834 -21.60 -42.66 -15.51
C TYR A 834 -22.01 -44.12 -15.23
N PRO A 835 -23.27 -44.47 -15.44
CA PRO A 835 -23.78 -45.83 -15.16
C PRO A 835 -22.97 -47.00 -15.73
N ASN A 836 -22.24 -46.77 -16.81
CA ASN A 836 -21.42 -47.76 -17.48
C ASN A 836 -19.92 -47.74 -17.11
N ASP A 837 -19.48 -46.80 -16.30
CA ASP A 837 -18.08 -46.69 -15.84
C ASP A 837 -17.72 -47.80 -14.84
N PRO A 838 -16.45 -48.21 -14.72
CA PRO A 838 -16.00 -49.11 -13.67
C PRO A 838 -16.36 -48.58 -12.29
N CYS A 839 -16.85 -49.43 -11.42
CA CYS A 839 -17.26 -49.04 -10.09
C CYS A 839 -16.03 -48.64 -9.25
N PRO A 840 -16.01 -47.46 -8.58
CA PRO A 840 -14.87 -46.98 -7.78
C PRO A 840 -14.59 -47.84 -6.56
N CYS A 841 -15.47 -48.79 -6.21
CA CYS A 841 -15.24 -49.72 -5.10
C CYS A 841 -14.24 -50.85 -5.43
N GLY A 842 -13.67 -50.87 -6.64
CA GLY A 842 -12.69 -51.86 -7.04
C GLY A 842 -13.27 -53.26 -7.39
N SER A 843 -14.60 -53.41 -7.48
CA SER A 843 -15.27 -54.69 -7.72
C SER A 843 -15.18 -55.23 -9.20
N GLY A 844 -14.60 -54.44 -10.11
CA GLY A 844 -14.50 -54.75 -11.53
C GLY A 844 -15.84 -54.69 -12.31
N LYS A 845 -16.95 -54.39 -11.64
CA LYS A 845 -18.29 -54.29 -12.23
C LYS A 845 -18.60 -52.84 -12.63
N LYS A 846 -19.55 -52.70 -13.61
CA LYS A 846 -20.05 -51.36 -13.99
C LYS A 846 -20.78 -50.70 -12.82
N TYR A 847 -20.67 -49.36 -12.64
CA TYR A 847 -21.27 -48.61 -11.55
C TYR A 847 -22.75 -48.93 -11.34
N LYS A 848 -23.54 -49.00 -12.41
CA LYS A 848 -24.98 -49.37 -12.37
C LYS A 848 -25.25 -50.79 -11.89
N GLN A 849 -24.26 -51.67 -11.91
CA GLN A 849 -24.38 -53.07 -11.46
C GLN A 849 -23.74 -53.33 -10.08
N CYS A 850 -23.21 -52.27 -9.44
CA CYS A 850 -22.57 -52.33 -8.14
C CYS A 850 -23.10 -51.24 -7.23
N CYS A 851 -22.29 -50.24 -6.85
CA CYS A 851 -22.66 -49.19 -5.92
C CYS A 851 -23.74 -48.23 -6.44
N GLY A 852 -23.97 -48.15 -7.72
CA GLY A 852 -25.03 -47.38 -8.36
C GLY A 852 -26.36 -48.12 -8.56
N ARG A 853 -26.51 -49.30 -7.96
CA ARG A 853 -27.78 -50.10 -8.01
C ARG A 853 -28.65 -49.63 -6.84
N LYS A 854 -29.63 -48.77 -7.09
CA LYS A 854 -30.76 -48.52 -6.20
C LYS A 854 -31.77 -49.63 -6.26
#